data_91748fb87e7bc07a3e49ce7c880e6505
#
_entry.id   91748fb87e7bc07a3e49ce7c880e6505
#
_cell.length_a   1.000
_cell.length_b   1.000
_cell.length_c   1.000
_cell.angle_alpha   90.00
_cell.angle_beta   90.00
_cell.angle_gamma   90.00
#
_symmetry.space_group_name_H-M   'P 1'
#
loop_
_entity.id
_entity.type
_entity.pdbx_description
1 polymer ?
#
loop_
_entity_poly.entity_id
_entity_poly.type
_entity_poly.pdbx_seq_one_letter_code
_entity_poly.pdbx_strand_id
1 'polypeptide(L)'
;MFKILSKTKTYEISDLTFTQPYGIITQNNKEYNFNDLIKKFSPQDSSKAAKTVSHFNILNVKILDGIFYYRDKQVPINYFIKKVNIESTGMQWDADTIAAKFSFLSGIGSGGMKGNFTINSKSKDYRLAIVIQKFDLNILEQYLSALTNYGSYTASLDADLNVKGNFKAAEDVTFSGLLAINDFHIGKNPRDDYASFDKLTLAVAELSPKNHKYFFDSLLIKHPYFKYEKYDNANNLQTMFAAKDSNNAVTKIPIAKLTATKFNLVLEIGNYIKKLSKNFFRSDYQIKRLAITDGDLKFNDYSLIEKFSMDFNPINIKADSIDKDHKRANISIKSGIKPYGNVSVAIGLNPKDSSDFDLQYQIQKLPATLFNPYIISQTSYPIDRGTIELNGTWQVRNGNIQSKNHLLVIDPRAGRRIKNKATSWIPIWLIMGFVRERGNVIDYEIPITGNLKNPKFHLHDVLFDVLKNIFVKPATIPYGMEVKNIESEIEKSLTLKWEMRNSLLRSKQKRFIEKMADFLVKNPDASITIHPQQHELKEKEYILFYEAKKKYFLKINNKTSQSFSEEDSVNVDKISVKNAVFVNYLNKHIKDSLLFTIQDKCAMFVDSNLVSSKFDHLNKERENTFMSYFKRQNMEKRIKISAGENVIPYNGFSFYKITYKGEYPESILRSYRKLDEYNDEAPRKKYRIERKKNKGTT
;
A
#
# COMPACT_ATOMS: atom_id res chain seq x y z
N MET A 1 -47.81 36.72 -10.84
CA MET A 1 -49.14 37.37 -10.79
C MET A 1 -50.03 36.51 -9.87
N PHE A 2 -50.77 37.11 -8.94
CA PHE A 2 -51.69 36.39 -8.05
C PHE A 2 -53.10 36.42 -8.67
N LYS A 3 -53.72 35.25 -8.84
CA LYS A 3 -55.09 35.12 -9.39
C LYS A 3 -55.94 34.27 -8.47
N ILE A 4 -57.21 34.56 -8.36
CA ILE A 4 -58.21 33.76 -7.66
C ILE A 4 -59.15 33.19 -8.72
N LEU A 5 -59.15 31.89 -8.92
CA LEU A 5 -60.05 31.19 -9.83
C LEU A 5 -61.35 30.90 -9.09
N SER A 6 -62.40 31.68 -9.32
CA SER A 6 -63.62 31.71 -8.55
C SER A 6 -64.44 30.40 -8.60
N LYS A 7 -64.44 29.62 -9.67
CA LYS A 7 -65.16 28.37 -9.81
C LYS A 7 -64.61 27.22 -8.96
N THR A 8 -63.32 27.23 -8.67
CA THR A 8 -62.64 26.12 -7.92
C THR A 8 -62.09 26.55 -6.57
N LYS A 9 -62.28 27.81 -6.15
CA LYS A 9 -61.66 28.45 -4.96
C LYS A 9 -60.14 28.20 -4.91
N THR A 10 -59.50 28.30 -6.07
CA THR A 10 -58.04 28.08 -6.22
C THR A 10 -57.32 29.42 -6.25
N TYR A 11 -56.32 29.56 -5.35
CA TYR A 11 -55.38 30.69 -5.33
C TYR A 11 -54.19 30.31 -6.23
N GLU A 12 -53.87 31.12 -7.22
CA GLU A 12 -52.77 30.84 -8.13
C GLU A 12 -51.73 31.95 -8.13
N ILE A 13 -50.45 31.53 -7.97
CA ILE A 13 -49.27 32.35 -8.17
C ILE A 13 -48.60 31.82 -9.43
N SER A 14 -48.66 32.58 -10.55
CA SER A 14 -48.17 32.09 -11.86
C SER A 14 -46.67 32.07 -11.97
N ASP A 15 -45.96 33.00 -11.34
CA ASP A 15 -44.48 33.07 -11.39
C ASP A 15 -43.95 33.55 -10.05
N LEU A 16 -43.04 32.75 -9.47
CA LEU A 16 -42.36 33.07 -8.25
C LEU A 16 -40.85 33.03 -8.48
N THR A 17 -40.22 34.19 -8.53
CA THR A 17 -38.79 34.30 -8.77
C THR A 17 -38.08 34.86 -7.53
N PHE A 18 -37.09 34.14 -7.08
CA PHE A 18 -36.14 34.59 -6.03
C PHE A 18 -34.82 34.92 -6.69
N THR A 19 -34.41 36.19 -6.68
CA THR A 19 -33.12 36.63 -7.21
C THR A 19 -32.14 36.79 -6.07
N GLN A 20 -31.00 36.12 -6.16
CA GLN A 20 -29.93 36.11 -5.16
C GLN A 20 -30.43 35.76 -3.73
N PRO A 21 -31.27 34.73 -3.57
CA PRO A 21 -31.70 34.36 -2.23
C PRO A 21 -30.53 33.84 -1.43
N TYR A 22 -30.56 34.12 -0.13
CA TYR A 22 -29.61 33.61 0.86
C TYR A 22 -30.35 32.72 1.85
N GLY A 23 -29.81 31.52 2.08
CA GLY A 23 -30.39 30.57 3.01
C GLY A 23 -29.35 29.86 3.89
N ILE A 24 -29.74 29.55 5.13
CA ILE A 24 -28.91 28.76 6.06
C ILE A 24 -29.70 27.53 6.50
N ILE A 25 -29.18 26.35 6.18
CA ILE A 25 -29.67 25.07 6.67
C ILE A 25 -28.78 24.64 7.82
N THR A 26 -29.37 24.49 9.02
CA THR A 26 -28.66 23.98 10.19
C THR A 26 -29.20 22.62 10.57
N GLN A 27 -28.35 21.63 10.64
CA GLN A 27 -28.67 20.30 11.13
C GLN A 27 -28.18 20.13 12.57
N ASN A 28 -28.99 19.51 13.40
CA ASN A 28 -28.63 19.06 14.74
C ASN A 28 -29.11 17.62 14.90
N ASN A 29 -28.19 16.65 14.87
CA ASN A 29 -28.50 15.23 14.73
C ASN A 29 -29.32 14.93 13.46
N LYS A 30 -30.57 14.52 13.61
CA LYS A 30 -31.51 14.24 12.51
C LYS A 30 -32.54 15.35 12.28
N GLU A 31 -32.46 16.47 13.04
CA GLU A 31 -33.38 17.57 12.94
C GLU A 31 -32.74 18.78 12.23
N TYR A 32 -33.53 19.43 11.41
CA TYR A 32 -33.17 20.67 10.69
C TYR A 32 -33.84 21.87 11.31
N ASN A 33 -33.28 23.05 11.12
CA ASN A 33 -33.83 24.32 11.60
C ASN A 33 -35.20 24.68 11.02
N PHE A 34 -35.72 23.90 10.07
CA PHE A 34 -37.05 24.08 9.47
C PHE A 34 -37.99 22.89 9.76
N ASN A 35 -37.67 22.01 10.70
CA ASN A 35 -38.53 20.86 11.05
C ASN A 35 -39.88 21.29 11.63
N ASP A 36 -39.94 22.42 12.31
CA ASP A 36 -41.17 23.02 12.81
C ASP A 36 -42.12 23.44 11.64
N LEU A 37 -41.59 23.99 10.58
CA LEU A 37 -42.35 24.31 9.38
C LEU A 37 -42.87 23.01 8.72
N ILE A 38 -42.05 22.00 8.60
CA ILE A 38 -42.48 20.70 8.06
C ILE A 38 -43.62 20.13 8.89
N LYS A 39 -43.51 20.13 10.22
CA LYS A 39 -44.58 19.66 11.12
C LYS A 39 -45.87 20.48 10.97
N LYS A 40 -45.78 21.78 10.81
CA LYS A 40 -46.92 22.68 10.68
C LYS A 40 -47.66 22.51 9.33
N PHE A 41 -46.93 22.21 8.25
CA PHE A 41 -47.47 22.03 6.91
C PHE A 41 -47.70 20.54 6.53
N SER A 42 -47.36 19.60 7.39
CA SER A 42 -47.73 18.18 7.21
C SER A 42 -49.21 17.99 7.48
N PRO A 43 -49.93 17.20 6.69
CA PRO A 43 -51.35 16.92 6.95
C PRO A 43 -51.50 16.28 8.36
N GLN A 44 -52.10 17.03 9.26
CA GLN A 44 -52.59 16.45 10.54
C GLN A 44 -53.85 15.65 10.23
N ASP A 45 -54.05 14.54 10.94
CA ASP A 45 -55.16 13.60 10.78
C ASP A 45 -56.48 14.26 10.46
N SER A 46 -57.08 13.76 9.38
CA SER A 46 -58.31 14.29 8.75
C SER A 46 -59.60 13.96 9.48
N SER A 47 -59.62 14.00 10.85
CA SER A 47 -60.81 13.67 11.65
C SER A 47 -61.60 14.88 12.11
N LYS A 48 -61.28 16.10 11.64
CA LYS A 48 -62.10 17.31 11.98
C LYS A 48 -62.57 18.04 10.72
N ALA A 49 -63.89 17.93 10.48
CA ALA A 49 -64.81 18.79 9.76
C ALA A 49 -64.32 19.42 8.43
N ALA A 50 -65.06 19.10 7.38
CA ALA A 50 -64.99 19.72 6.06
C ALA A 50 -65.16 21.24 6.10
N LYS A 51 -64.13 22.00 6.39
CA LYS A 51 -64.02 23.38 5.96
C LYS A 51 -63.69 23.39 4.48
N THR A 52 -64.37 24.24 3.70
CA THR A 52 -64.11 24.47 2.26
C THR A 52 -62.63 24.50 1.96
N VAL A 53 -62.15 23.42 1.31
CA VAL A 53 -60.73 23.28 0.98
C VAL A 53 -60.39 24.35 -0.07
N SER A 54 -59.54 25.29 0.29
CA SER A 54 -58.95 26.23 -0.65
C SER A 54 -57.75 25.59 -1.31
N HIS A 55 -57.67 25.58 -2.61
CA HIS A 55 -56.60 25.03 -3.37
C HIS A 55 -55.56 26.11 -3.71
N PHE A 56 -54.29 25.74 -3.72
CA PHE A 56 -53.17 26.63 -4.05
C PHE A 56 -52.35 26.05 -5.19
N ASN A 57 -52.09 26.89 -6.19
CA ASN A 57 -51.12 26.62 -7.23
C ASN A 57 -49.96 27.62 -7.14
N ILE A 58 -48.76 27.12 -7.14
CA ILE A 58 -47.55 27.92 -7.31
C ILE A 58 -46.86 27.39 -8.54
N LEU A 59 -46.92 28.19 -9.64
CA LEU A 59 -46.40 27.81 -10.94
C LEU A 59 -45.04 28.50 -11.16
N ASN A 60 -44.16 27.85 -11.97
CA ASN A 60 -42.92 28.48 -12.43
C ASN A 60 -42.06 29.09 -11.29
N VAL A 61 -41.65 28.26 -10.36
CA VAL A 61 -40.74 28.70 -9.28
C VAL A 61 -39.34 28.77 -9.82
N LYS A 62 -38.70 29.94 -9.70
CA LYS A 62 -37.32 30.18 -10.13
C LYS A 62 -36.49 30.69 -8.97
N ILE A 63 -35.29 30.13 -8.86
CA ILE A 63 -34.19 30.64 -8.01
C ILE A 63 -33.06 31.02 -8.96
N LEU A 64 -32.57 32.23 -8.87
CA LEU A 64 -31.51 32.76 -9.71
C LEU A 64 -30.37 33.25 -8.83
N ASP A 65 -29.16 32.72 -9.08
CA ASP A 65 -27.89 33.11 -8.41
C ASP A 65 -27.95 33.04 -6.88
N GLY A 66 -28.59 32.01 -6.33
CA GLY A 66 -28.73 31.83 -4.86
C GLY A 66 -27.44 31.36 -4.18
N ILE A 67 -27.36 31.62 -2.87
CA ILE A 67 -26.30 31.15 -2.01
C ILE A 67 -26.94 30.44 -0.81
N PHE A 68 -26.54 29.18 -0.58
CA PHE A 68 -27.07 28.37 0.52
C PHE A 68 -25.97 27.80 1.36
N TYR A 69 -26.02 28.01 2.68
CA TYR A 69 -25.11 27.49 3.67
C TYR A 69 -25.68 26.25 4.34
N TYR A 70 -24.83 25.27 4.59
CA TYR A 70 -25.12 24.12 5.41
C TYR A 70 -24.20 24.10 6.63
N ARG A 71 -24.75 23.92 7.81
CA ARG A 71 -24.04 23.84 9.08
C ARG A 71 -24.51 22.63 9.85
N ASP A 72 -23.57 21.81 10.35
CA ASP A 72 -23.86 20.73 11.28
C ASP A 72 -23.37 21.14 12.66
N LYS A 73 -24.25 21.02 13.70
CA LYS A 73 -23.89 21.37 15.09
C LYS A 73 -23.07 20.31 15.80
N GLN A 74 -23.09 19.07 15.29
CA GLN A 74 -22.38 17.94 15.92
C GLN A 74 -20.96 17.76 15.40
N VAL A 75 -20.75 18.04 14.13
CA VAL A 75 -19.46 18.07 13.46
C VAL A 75 -19.27 19.50 12.97
N PRO A 76 -18.11 20.13 13.17
CA PRO A 76 -17.90 21.53 12.81
C PRO A 76 -17.84 21.71 11.28
N ILE A 77 -18.96 21.40 10.61
CA ILE A 77 -19.10 21.54 9.17
C ILE A 77 -19.71 22.89 8.84
N ASN A 78 -19.00 23.59 7.97
CA ASN A 78 -19.45 24.80 7.35
C ASN A 78 -19.23 24.69 5.84
N TYR A 79 -20.31 24.44 5.10
CA TYR A 79 -20.25 24.28 3.65
C TYR A 79 -21.31 25.17 3.00
N PHE A 80 -21.04 25.66 1.81
CA PHE A 80 -22.02 26.41 1.06
C PHE A 80 -21.94 26.12 -0.45
N ILE A 81 -23.05 26.34 -1.10
CA ILE A 81 -23.18 26.32 -2.56
C ILE A 81 -23.55 27.71 -3.06
N LYS A 82 -23.04 28.09 -4.20
CA LYS A 82 -23.24 29.40 -4.85
C LYS A 82 -23.69 29.26 -6.30
N LYS A 83 -24.18 30.37 -6.87
CA LYS A 83 -24.75 30.38 -8.21
C LYS A 83 -25.81 29.31 -8.37
N VAL A 84 -26.63 29.16 -7.34
CA VAL A 84 -27.73 28.21 -7.36
C VAL A 84 -28.83 28.72 -8.26
N ASN A 85 -29.09 27.98 -9.33
CA ASN A 85 -30.18 28.24 -10.24
C ASN A 85 -31.13 27.03 -10.22
N ILE A 86 -32.39 27.27 -9.97
CA ILE A 86 -33.44 26.26 -9.97
C ILE A 86 -34.59 26.79 -10.79
N GLU A 87 -35.11 25.97 -11.68
CA GLU A 87 -36.33 26.24 -12.43
C GLU A 87 -37.28 25.04 -12.24
N SER A 88 -38.42 25.29 -11.63
CA SER A 88 -39.39 24.25 -11.28
C SER A 88 -40.76 24.58 -11.84
N THR A 89 -41.50 23.53 -12.26
CA THR A 89 -42.91 23.63 -12.61
C THR A 89 -43.81 24.08 -11.44
N GLY A 90 -43.22 24.10 -10.22
CA GLY A 90 -43.94 24.45 -9.02
C GLY A 90 -44.89 23.35 -8.52
N MET A 91 -45.78 23.70 -7.60
CA MET A 91 -46.72 22.78 -6.95
C MET A 91 -48.15 23.17 -7.40
N GLN A 92 -48.84 22.24 -8.03
CA GLN A 92 -50.23 22.39 -8.42
C GLN A 92 -51.09 21.34 -7.66
N TRP A 93 -52.24 21.78 -7.18
CA TRP A 93 -53.10 20.90 -6.38
C TRP A 93 -53.67 19.72 -7.16
N ASP A 94 -53.86 19.86 -8.48
CA ASP A 94 -54.39 18.88 -9.42
C ASP A 94 -53.29 18.10 -10.19
N ALA A 95 -52.04 18.49 -10.04
CA ALA A 95 -50.91 17.83 -10.69
C ALA A 95 -50.05 17.09 -9.64
N ASP A 96 -49.82 15.81 -9.90
CA ASP A 96 -49.08 14.96 -9.01
C ASP A 96 -47.55 15.02 -9.23
N THR A 97 -47.10 15.57 -10.36
CA THR A 97 -45.68 15.60 -10.71
C THR A 97 -45.09 16.99 -10.61
N ILE A 98 -44.03 17.11 -9.88
CA ILE A 98 -43.17 18.30 -9.81
C ILE A 98 -41.88 17.99 -10.53
N ALA A 99 -41.50 18.86 -11.47
CA ALA A 99 -40.23 18.77 -12.18
C ALA A 99 -39.37 20.00 -11.88
N ALA A 100 -38.08 19.82 -11.79
CA ALA A 100 -37.13 20.91 -11.61
C ALA A 100 -35.85 20.65 -12.39
N LYS A 101 -35.27 21.72 -12.93
CA LYS A 101 -33.88 21.77 -13.39
C LYS A 101 -33.08 22.52 -12.34
N PHE A 102 -31.87 22.08 -12.08
CA PHE A 102 -31.00 22.77 -11.11
C PHE A 102 -29.55 22.79 -11.59
N SER A 103 -28.82 23.81 -11.13
CA SER A 103 -27.38 23.89 -11.24
C SER A 103 -26.83 24.70 -10.09
N PHE A 104 -25.62 24.35 -9.64
CA PHE A 104 -24.89 25.12 -8.62
C PHE A 104 -23.39 24.83 -8.69
N LEU A 105 -22.59 25.72 -8.09
CA LEU A 105 -21.17 25.57 -7.90
C LEU A 105 -20.86 25.35 -6.41
N SER A 106 -19.82 24.60 -6.12
CA SER A 106 -19.25 24.52 -4.77
C SER A 106 -18.80 25.90 -4.30
N GLY A 107 -19.09 26.23 -3.08
CA GLY A 107 -18.65 27.48 -2.45
C GLY A 107 -17.22 27.40 -1.94
N ILE A 108 -16.80 26.19 -1.53
CA ILE A 108 -15.45 25.87 -1.08
C ILE A 108 -14.88 24.87 -2.10
N GLY A 109 -13.63 25.11 -2.53
CA GLY A 109 -13.00 24.30 -3.57
C GLY A 109 -13.56 24.57 -4.95
N SER A 110 -13.52 23.56 -5.81
CA SER A 110 -13.90 23.64 -7.22
C SER A 110 -15.12 22.77 -7.56
N GLY A 111 -15.62 22.94 -8.79
CA GLY A 111 -16.62 22.09 -9.39
C GLY A 111 -18.05 22.50 -9.13
N GLY A 112 -18.96 21.72 -9.69
CA GLY A 112 -20.39 21.99 -9.59
C GLY A 112 -21.23 20.81 -10.01
N MET A 113 -22.54 20.99 -9.84
CA MET A 113 -23.55 20.00 -10.19
C MET A 113 -24.66 20.64 -11.01
N LYS A 114 -25.21 19.89 -11.96
CA LYS A 114 -26.41 20.26 -12.71
C LYS A 114 -27.26 19.02 -12.97
N GLY A 115 -28.55 19.20 -13.07
CA GLY A 115 -29.40 18.05 -13.30
C GLY A 115 -30.87 18.41 -13.47
N ASN A 116 -31.66 17.35 -13.69
CA ASN A 116 -33.11 17.39 -13.79
C ASN A 116 -33.67 16.43 -12.73
N PHE A 117 -34.66 16.89 -12.02
CA PHE A 117 -35.34 16.16 -10.97
C PHE A 117 -36.84 16.11 -11.25
N THR A 118 -37.46 14.96 -11.09
CA THR A 118 -38.93 14.82 -11.11
C THR A 118 -39.37 14.00 -9.91
N ILE A 119 -40.48 14.41 -9.28
CA ILE A 119 -41.07 13.66 -8.17
C ILE A 119 -42.59 13.62 -8.36
N ASN A 120 -43.17 12.45 -8.11
CA ASN A 120 -44.61 12.32 -7.91
C ASN A 120 -44.95 12.61 -6.44
N SER A 121 -45.78 13.63 -6.20
CA SER A 121 -46.10 14.11 -4.86
C SER A 121 -46.94 13.10 -4.04
N LYS A 122 -47.72 12.22 -4.71
CA LYS A 122 -48.57 11.19 -4.08
C LYS A 122 -47.82 9.88 -3.87
N SER A 123 -47.26 9.29 -4.91
CA SER A 123 -46.55 8.00 -4.83
C SER A 123 -45.19 8.14 -4.18
N LYS A 124 -44.56 9.35 -4.23
CA LYS A 124 -43.19 9.65 -3.80
C LYS A 124 -42.11 9.05 -4.67
N ASP A 125 -42.49 8.56 -5.86
CA ASP A 125 -41.51 8.13 -6.85
C ASP A 125 -40.75 9.33 -7.43
N TYR A 126 -39.43 9.16 -7.57
CA TYR A 126 -38.59 10.21 -8.14
C TYR A 126 -37.67 9.69 -9.25
N ARG A 127 -37.23 10.62 -10.10
CA ARG A 127 -36.17 10.44 -11.09
C ARG A 127 -35.24 11.63 -11.00
N LEU A 128 -33.96 11.35 -11.11
CA LEU A 128 -32.89 12.35 -11.06
C LEU A 128 -31.86 12.00 -12.14
N ALA A 129 -31.63 12.93 -13.08
CA ALA A 129 -30.47 12.89 -13.95
C ALA A 129 -29.50 13.97 -13.47
N ILE A 130 -28.28 13.58 -13.12
CA ILE A 130 -27.29 14.48 -12.51
C ILE A 130 -25.94 14.36 -13.19
N VAL A 131 -25.35 15.50 -13.52
CA VAL A 131 -23.96 15.62 -13.98
C VAL A 131 -23.17 16.40 -12.93
N ILE A 132 -22.09 15.81 -12.46
CA ILE A 132 -21.15 16.36 -11.49
C ILE A 132 -19.83 16.56 -12.20
N GLN A 133 -19.20 17.72 -12.07
CA GLN A 133 -17.93 18.03 -12.75
C GLN A 133 -16.92 18.59 -11.75
N LYS A 134 -15.78 17.90 -11.62
CA LYS A 134 -14.65 18.31 -10.78
C LYS A 134 -15.07 18.79 -9.39
N PHE A 135 -16.04 18.11 -8.80
CA PHE A 135 -16.57 18.49 -7.50
C PHE A 135 -15.58 18.11 -6.41
N ASP A 136 -15.08 19.11 -5.71
CA ASP A 136 -14.10 18.94 -4.64
C ASP A 136 -14.73 18.20 -3.45
N LEU A 137 -14.15 17.05 -3.09
CA LEU A 137 -14.60 16.23 -1.99
C LEU A 137 -13.96 16.62 -0.63
N ASN A 138 -13.23 17.73 -0.54
CA ASN A 138 -12.63 18.20 0.71
C ASN A 138 -13.68 18.48 1.81
N ILE A 139 -14.94 18.63 1.46
CA ILE A 139 -16.04 18.65 2.45
C ILE A 139 -16.00 17.38 3.34
N LEU A 140 -15.60 16.23 2.80
CA LEU A 140 -15.52 14.99 3.55
C LEU A 140 -14.41 15.02 4.60
N GLU A 141 -13.38 15.84 4.43
CA GLU A 141 -12.29 16.01 5.39
C GLU A 141 -12.81 16.45 6.75
N GLN A 142 -13.80 17.34 6.78
CA GLN A 142 -14.42 17.83 8.02
C GLN A 142 -15.09 16.69 8.81
N TYR A 143 -15.67 15.72 8.11
CA TYR A 143 -16.24 14.51 8.73
C TYR A 143 -15.17 13.48 9.10
N LEU A 144 -14.16 13.31 8.25
CA LEU A 144 -13.04 12.40 8.47
C LEU A 144 -12.19 12.83 9.67
N SER A 145 -11.91 14.13 9.82
CA SER A 145 -11.10 14.66 10.92
C SER A 145 -11.68 14.34 12.31
N ALA A 146 -12.99 14.13 12.42
CA ALA A 146 -13.65 13.68 13.63
C ALA A 146 -13.51 12.17 13.90
N LEU A 147 -13.18 11.37 12.88
CA LEU A 147 -13.12 9.90 12.93
C LEU A 147 -11.71 9.36 12.92
N THR A 148 -10.75 10.13 12.41
CA THR A 148 -9.43 9.61 12.06
C THR A 148 -8.30 10.47 12.61
N ASN A 149 -7.14 9.85 12.82
CA ASN A 149 -5.88 10.50 13.16
C ASN A 149 -5.00 10.66 11.90
N TYR A 150 -5.57 11.09 10.78
CA TYR A 150 -4.80 11.38 9.57
C TYR A 150 -4.55 12.89 9.42
N GLY A 151 -3.60 13.25 8.55
CA GLY A 151 -3.16 14.63 8.39
C GLY A 151 -3.54 15.29 7.06
N SER A 152 -3.95 14.52 6.05
CA SER A 152 -4.33 15.06 4.73
C SER A 152 -5.34 14.17 4.00
N TYR A 153 -6.26 14.83 3.31
CA TYR A 153 -7.24 14.21 2.42
C TYR A 153 -7.49 15.10 1.23
N THR A 154 -7.49 14.54 0.03
CA THR A 154 -7.93 15.22 -1.18
C THR A 154 -8.63 14.23 -2.11
N ALA A 155 -9.65 14.66 -2.80
CA ALA A 155 -10.28 13.95 -3.91
C ALA A 155 -11.19 14.89 -4.70
N SER A 156 -11.45 14.56 -5.96
CA SER A 156 -12.50 15.20 -6.75
C SER A 156 -13.41 14.16 -7.41
N LEU A 157 -14.66 14.55 -7.65
CA LEU A 157 -15.71 13.69 -8.18
C LEU A 157 -16.21 14.22 -9.53
N ASP A 158 -16.20 13.34 -10.52
CA ASP A 158 -16.98 13.48 -11.75
C ASP A 158 -18.05 12.38 -11.79
N ALA A 159 -19.26 12.74 -12.24
CA ALA A 159 -20.33 11.76 -12.42
C ALA A 159 -21.32 12.17 -13.47
N ASP A 160 -21.91 11.18 -14.14
CA ASP A 160 -23.07 11.31 -15.01
C ASP A 160 -24.01 10.15 -14.67
N LEU A 161 -25.03 10.43 -13.86
CA LEU A 161 -25.87 9.42 -13.23
C LEU A 161 -27.34 9.64 -13.50
N ASN A 162 -28.04 8.53 -13.74
CA ASN A 162 -29.48 8.44 -13.74
C ASN A 162 -29.93 7.65 -12.52
N VAL A 163 -30.74 8.28 -11.68
CA VAL A 163 -31.23 7.71 -10.43
C VAL A 163 -32.78 7.70 -10.45
N LYS A 164 -33.36 6.60 -10.01
CA LYS A 164 -34.80 6.50 -9.78
C LYS A 164 -35.06 5.76 -8.47
N GLY A 165 -36.14 6.11 -7.79
CA GLY A 165 -36.46 5.46 -6.53
C GLY A 165 -37.74 5.99 -5.90
N ASN A 166 -37.98 5.62 -4.65
CA ASN A 166 -39.12 6.06 -3.86
C ASN A 166 -38.67 6.58 -2.49
N PHE A 167 -39.05 7.79 -2.14
CA PHE A 167 -38.67 8.41 -0.86
C PHE A 167 -39.27 7.74 0.38
N LYS A 168 -40.30 6.89 0.24
CA LYS A 168 -40.88 6.14 1.37
C LYS A 168 -40.02 4.94 1.76
N ALA A 169 -39.10 4.47 0.89
CA ALA A 169 -38.26 3.31 1.11
C ALA A 169 -36.81 3.62 0.68
N ALA A 170 -35.93 3.80 1.65
CA ALA A 170 -34.53 4.18 1.40
C ALA A 170 -33.77 3.16 0.53
N GLU A 171 -34.21 1.91 0.50
CA GLU A 171 -33.60 0.84 -0.33
C GLU A 171 -34.16 0.82 -1.75
N ASP A 172 -35.27 1.51 -2.00
CA ASP A 172 -35.90 1.62 -3.31
C ASP A 172 -35.21 2.71 -4.14
N VAL A 173 -33.96 2.43 -4.43
CA VAL A 173 -33.12 3.25 -5.29
C VAL A 173 -32.49 2.38 -6.38
N THR A 174 -32.55 2.85 -7.62
CA THR A 174 -31.84 2.24 -8.74
C THR A 174 -31.05 3.35 -9.43
N PHE A 175 -29.78 3.12 -9.66
CA PHE A 175 -28.97 4.06 -10.43
C PHE A 175 -28.10 3.37 -11.48
N SER A 176 -27.80 4.13 -12.53
CA SER A 176 -26.94 3.74 -13.64
C SER A 176 -26.13 4.97 -14.09
N GLY A 177 -25.03 4.73 -14.80
CA GLY A 177 -24.19 5.78 -15.35
C GLY A 177 -22.74 5.65 -14.98
N LEU A 178 -21.99 6.74 -15.11
CA LEU A 178 -20.56 6.79 -14.89
C LEU A 178 -20.22 7.60 -13.64
N LEU A 179 -19.33 7.07 -12.80
CA LEU A 179 -18.75 7.75 -11.66
C LEU A 179 -17.23 7.66 -11.75
N ALA A 180 -16.54 8.78 -11.53
CA ALA A 180 -15.10 8.83 -11.46
C ALA A 180 -14.65 9.64 -10.24
N ILE A 181 -13.76 9.04 -9.43
CA ILE A 181 -13.05 9.75 -8.37
C ILE A 181 -11.63 9.96 -8.87
N ASN A 182 -11.16 11.21 -8.84
CA ASN A 182 -9.84 11.58 -9.33
C ASN A 182 -9.00 12.16 -8.18
N ASP A 183 -7.69 12.01 -8.31
CA ASP A 183 -6.67 12.60 -7.41
C ASP A 183 -6.99 12.34 -5.93
N PHE A 184 -7.32 11.07 -5.64
CA PHE A 184 -7.60 10.64 -4.28
C PHE A 184 -6.31 10.45 -3.51
N HIS A 185 -6.19 11.13 -2.37
CA HIS A 185 -5.09 10.97 -1.41
C HIS A 185 -5.64 10.96 0.01
N ILE A 186 -5.15 10.02 0.82
CA ILE A 186 -5.36 10.00 2.26
C ILE A 186 -4.06 9.56 2.94
N GLY A 187 -3.55 10.39 3.86
CA GLY A 187 -2.24 10.14 4.43
C GLY A 187 -1.95 10.85 5.73
N LYS A 188 -0.75 10.63 6.24
CA LYS A 188 -0.22 11.27 7.45
C LYS A 188 0.01 12.78 7.23
N ASN A 189 0.41 13.14 6.02
CA ASN A 189 0.61 14.50 5.56
C ASN A 189 0.60 14.49 4.01
N PRO A 190 0.60 15.65 3.31
CA PRO A 190 0.54 15.71 1.85
C PRO A 190 1.69 15.03 1.08
N ARG A 191 2.74 14.57 1.77
CA ARG A 191 3.89 13.87 1.18
C ARG A 191 3.99 12.41 1.62
N ASP A 192 3.10 11.96 2.48
CA ASP A 192 3.15 10.62 3.08
C ASP A 192 1.76 9.99 3.10
N ASP A 193 1.35 9.48 1.94
CA ASP A 193 0.07 8.81 1.76
C ASP A 193 0.04 7.42 2.42
N TYR A 194 -1.11 7.05 2.94
CA TYR A 194 -1.47 5.68 3.27
C TYR A 194 -2.15 5.00 2.08
N ALA A 195 -3.01 5.73 1.38
CA ALA A 195 -3.63 5.27 0.14
C ALA A 195 -3.85 6.45 -0.81
N SER A 196 -3.63 6.22 -2.10
CA SER A 196 -3.92 7.18 -3.16
C SER A 196 -4.21 6.48 -4.48
N PHE A 197 -4.80 7.18 -5.43
CA PHE A 197 -4.93 6.77 -6.82
C PHE A 197 -5.18 7.98 -7.71
N ASP A 198 -4.72 7.91 -8.97
CA ASP A 198 -4.97 8.98 -9.95
C ASP A 198 -6.46 9.01 -10.32
N LYS A 199 -7.03 7.84 -10.58
CA LYS A 199 -8.42 7.73 -11.03
C LYS A 199 -9.03 6.37 -10.70
N LEU A 200 -10.22 6.41 -10.09
CA LEU A 200 -11.13 5.28 -10.00
C LEU A 200 -12.34 5.56 -10.89
N THR A 201 -12.65 4.67 -11.81
CA THR A 201 -13.81 4.80 -12.70
C THR A 201 -14.74 3.60 -12.49
N LEU A 202 -16.01 3.88 -12.27
CA LEU A 202 -17.06 2.89 -12.10
C LEU A 202 -18.18 3.18 -13.13
N ALA A 203 -18.32 2.29 -14.11
CA ALA A 203 -19.43 2.31 -15.05
C ALA A 203 -20.51 1.34 -14.55
N VAL A 204 -21.64 1.91 -14.14
CA VAL A 204 -22.76 1.16 -13.55
C VAL A 204 -23.83 0.97 -14.62
N ALA A 205 -24.09 -0.27 -15.02
CA ALA A 205 -25.19 -0.63 -15.89
C ALA A 205 -26.54 -0.57 -15.13
N GLU A 206 -26.61 -1.21 -13.98
CA GLU A 206 -27.76 -1.16 -13.08
C GLU A 206 -27.30 -1.50 -11.64
N LEU A 207 -27.54 -0.61 -10.70
CA LEU A 207 -27.41 -0.92 -9.28
C LEU A 207 -28.75 -0.68 -8.59
N SER A 208 -29.39 -1.78 -8.15
CA SER A 208 -30.70 -1.77 -7.53
C SER A 208 -30.70 -2.68 -6.29
N PRO A 209 -30.43 -2.15 -5.09
CA PRO A 209 -30.39 -2.93 -3.86
C PRO A 209 -31.71 -3.64 -3.55
N LYS A 210 -32.84 -3.00 -3.78
CA LYS A 210 -34.18 -3.57 -3.59
C LYS A 210 -34.43 -4.78 -4.49
N ASN A 211 -33.96 -4.73 -5.74
CA ASN A 211 -34.13 -5.80 -6.73
C ASN A 211 -32.96 -6.79 -6.71
N HIS A 212 -32.03 -6.63 -5.77
CA HIS A 212 -30.83 -7.46 -5.67
C HIS A 212 -29.98 -7.52 -6.96
N LYS A 213 -29.88 -6.41 -7.71
CA LYS A 213 -29.12 -6.31 -8.96
C LYS A 213 -27.93 -5.40 -8.80
N TYR A 214 -26.75 -5.90 -9.16
CA TYR A 214 -25.46 -5.20 -9.06
C TYR A 214 -24.65 -5.41 -10.34
N PHE A 215 -25.01 -4.69 -11.40
CA PHE A 215 -24.43 -4.84 -12.73
C PHE A 215 -23.49 -3.69 -13.04
N PHE A 216 -22.23 -4.00 -13.26
CA PHE A 216 -21.18 -3.06 -13.60
C PHE A 216 -20.57 -3.39 -14.95
N ASP A 217 -20.50 -2.42 -15.86
CA ASP A 217 -19.79 -2.59 -17.12
C ASP A 217 -18.26 -2.58 -16.89
N SER A 218 -17.79 -1.71 -15.99
CA SER A 218 -16.38 -1.72 -15.62
C SER A 218 -16.10 -1.12 -14.23
N LEU A 219 -15.06 -1.64 -13.60
CA LEU A 219 -14.38 -1.08 -12.44
C LEU A 219 -12.88 -0.94 -12.76
N LEU A 220 -12.41 0.30 -12.93
CA LEU A 220 -11.03 0.57 -13.34
C LEU A 220 -10.35 1.46 -12.31
N ILE A 221 -9.13 1.08 -11.90
CA ILE A 221 -8.32 1.89 -10.99
C ILE A 221 -6.95 2.10 -11.62
N LYS A 222 -6.52 3.35 -11.70
CA LYS A 222 -5.25 3.75 -12.28
C LYS A 222 -4.31 4.27 -11.19
N HIS A 223 -3.05 3.78 -11.19
CA HIS A 223 -1.99 4.11 -10.23
C HIS A 223 -2.47 4.05 -8.77
N PRO A 224 -3.13 2.99 -8.29
CA PRO A 224 -3.42 2.89 -6.88
C PRO A 224 -2.13 2.69 -6.10
N TYR A 225 -1.97 3.47 -5.05
CA TYR A 225 -0.93 3.31 -4.06
C TYR A 225 -1.55 2.89 -2.73
N PHE A 226 -0.96 1.92 -2.07
CA PHE A 226 -1.35 1.52 -0.73
C PHE A 226 -0.12 1.20 0.11
N LYS A 227 -0.05 1.77 1.31
CA LYS A 227 1.01 1.53 2.28
C LYS A 227 0.44 0.85 3.52
N TYR A 228 0.92 -0.36 3.79
CA TYR A 228 0.61 -1.08 5.02
C TYR A 228 1.84 -1.09 5.94
N GLU A 229 1.66 -0.60 7.15
CA GLU A 229 2.69 -0.53 8.18
C GLU A 229 2.26 -1.33 9.39
N LYS A 230 3.07 -2.33 9.76
CA LYS A 230 2.89 -3.13 10.95
C LYS A 230 3.82 -2.62 12.06
N TYR A 231 3.26 -2.38 13.23
CA TYR A 231 3.96 -1.99 14.45
C TYR A 231 3.96 -3.14 15.46
N ASP A 232 4.57 -2.98 16.63
CA ASP A 232 4.65 -4.06 17.63
C ASP A 232 3.27 -4.59 18.06
N ASN A 233 2.28 -3.71 18.27
CA ASN A 233 0.95 -4.08 18.76
C ASN A 233 -0.22 -3.57 17.92
N ALA A 234 0.06 -2.92 16.78
CA ALA A 234 -0.94 -2.29 15.92
C ALA A 234 -0.46 -2.23 14.48
N ASN A 235 -1.28 -1.66 13.60
CA ASN A 235 -0.92 -1.30 12.24
C ASN A 235 -1.42 0.11 11.91
N ASN A 236 -0.93 0.69 10.81
CA ASN A 236 -1.30 2.05 10.41
C ASN A 236 -2.82 2.24 10.23
N LEU A 237 -3.55 1.23 9.78
CA LEU A 237 -5.01 1.32 9.66
C LEU A 237 -5.68 1.40 11.04
N GLN A 238 -5.22 0.57 12.00
CA GLN A 238 -5.73 0.62 13.37
C GLN A 238 -5.41 1.95 14.05
N THR A 239 -4.21 2.48 13.86
CA THR A 239 -3.80 3.76 14.44
C THR A 239 -4.49 4.95 13.79
N MET A 240 -4.80 4.87 12.50
CA MET A 240 -5.54 5.90 11.78
C MET A 240 -6.95 6.10 12.38
N PHE A 241 -7.61 5.02 12.81
CA PHE A 241 -8.96 5.03 13.38
C PHE A 241 -8.99 4.93 14.92
N ALA A 242 -7.86 5.03 15.59
CA ALA A 242 -7.80 5.00 17.05
C ALA A 242 -8.31 6.34 17.65
N ALA A 243 -9.02 6.27 18.79
CA ALA A 243 -9.39 7.48 19.48
C ALA A 243 -8.17 8.22 20.03
N LYS A 244 -8.21 9.54 19.96
CA LYS A 244 -7.25 10.42 20.64
C LYS A 244 -7.56 10.39 22.13
N ASP A 245 -6.78 9.63 22.90
CA ASP A 245 -6.88 9.67 24.36
C ASP A 245 -5.92 10.71 24.94
N SER A 246 -6.34 11.40 26.01
CA SER A 246 -5.58 12.46 26.67
C SER A 246 -4.23 12.01 27.23
N ASN A 247 -3.96 10.69 27.28
CA ASN A 247 -2.75 10.09 27.82
C ASN A 247 -1.84 9.41 26.79
N ASN A 248 -1.99 9.71 25.49
CA ASN A 248 -1.16 9.15 24.40
C ASN A 248 -1.09 7.61 24.30
N ALA A 249 -2.01 6.88 24.94
CA ALA A 249 -2.14 5.44 24.76
C ALA A 249 -3.16 5.16 23.64
N VAL A 250 -2.74 4.39 22.64
CA VAL A 250 -3.63 3.89 21.58
C VAL A 250 -4.62 2.91 22.23
N THR A 251 -5.75 3.41 22.66
CA THR A 251 -6.83 2.55 23.14
C THR A 251 -7.65 2.06 21.96
N LYS A 252 -7.83 0.74 21.87
CA LYS A 252 -8.74 0.11 20.91
C LYS A 252 -10.16 0.54 21.19
N ILE A 253 -10.62 1.65 20.60
CA ILE A 253 -12.05 1.93 20.61
C ILE A 253 -12.66 1.18 19.43
N PRO A 254 -13.60 0.25 19.67
CA PRO A 254 -14.34 -0.35 18.58
C PRO A 254 -15.06 0.76 17.81
N ILE A 255 -14.94 0.78 16.50
CA ILE A 255 -15.67 1.68 15.57
C ILE A 255 -17.18 1.72 15.92
N ALA A 256 -17.72 0.63 16.48
CA ALA A 256 -19.09 0.52 16.97
C ALA A 256 -19.46 1.52 18.07
N LYS A 257 -18.52 2.06 18.87
CA LYS A 257 -18.82 3.07 19.89
C LYS A 257 -18.88 4.51 19.37
N LEU A 258 -18.26 4.79 18.23
CA LEU A 258 -18.32 6.10 17.54
C LEU A 258 -19.67 6.32 16.84
N THR A 259 -20.42 5.27 16.55
CA THR A 259 -21.63 5.31 15.71
C THR A 259 -22.94 5.54 16.51
N ALA A 260 -22.89 5.50 17.84
CA ALA A 260 -24.15 5.39 18.61
C ALA A 260 -24.88 6.73 18.86
N THR A 261 -24.26 7.90 18.67
CA THR A 261 -24.85 9.16 19.15
C THR A 261 -24.82 10.34 18.19
N LYS A 262 -24.05 10.32 17.08
CA LYS A 262 -23.90 11.50 16.21
C LYS A 262 -23.98 11.13 14.74
N PHE A 263 -24.73 11.90 13.93
CA PHE A 263 -24.71 11.81 12.48
C PHE A 263 -23.32 12.12 11.94
N ASN A 264 -22.79 11.26 11.07
CA ASN A 264 -21.56 11.52 10.33
C ASN A 264 -21.70 10.98 8.92
N LEU A 265 -21.65 11.88 7.93
CA LEU A 265 -21.87 11.54 6.51
C LEU A 265 -20.92 10.44 6.00
N VAL A 266 -19.65 10.48 6.42
CA VAL A 266 -18.66 9.46 6.01
C VAL A 266 -19.01 8.09 6.59
N LEU A 267 -19.46 8.02 7.84
CA LEU A 267 -19.93 6.76 8.44
C LEU A 267 -21.20 6.24 7.77
N GLU A 268 -22.13 7.12 7.42
CA GLU A 268 -23.36 6.72 6.71
C GLU A 268 -23.03 6.16 5.32
N ILE A 269 -22.13 6.82 4.56
CA ILE A 269 -21.62 6.30 3.28
C ILE A 269 -20.92 4.96 3.49
N GLY A 270 -20.02 4.86 4.48
CA GLY A 270 -19.30 3.62 4.81
C GLY A 270 -20.24 2.48 5.20
N ASN A 271 -21.26 2.74 6.02
CA ASN A 271 -22.29 1.77 6.40
C ASN A 271 -23.12 1.32 5.20
N TYR A 272 -23.46 2.25 4.30
CA TYR A 272 -24.18 1.93 3.07
C TYR A 272 -23.33 1.04 2.14
N ILE A 273 -22.07 1.39 1.90
CA ILE A 273 -21.13 0.57 1.11
C ILE A 273 -20.96 -0.82 1.75
N LYS A 274 -20.82 -0.90 3.07
CA LYS A 274 -20.74 -2.18 3.81
C LYS A 274 -22.00 -3.02 3.64
N LYS A 275 -23.19 -2.39 3.65
CA LYS A 275 -24.47 -3.08 3.39
C LYS A 275 -24.53 -3.60 1.94
N LEU A 276 -24.17 -2.77 0.97
CA LEU A 276 -24.09 -3.17 -0.44
C LEU A 276 -23.13 -4.34 -0.64
N SER A 277 -21.92 -4.29 -0.05
CA SER A 277 -20.91 -5.34 -0.19
C SER A 277 -21.33 -6.67 0.46
N LYS A 278 -22.03 -6.64 1.61
CA LYS A 278 -22.59 -7.85 2.23
C LYS A 278 -23.65 -8.54 1.36
N ASN A 279 -24.43 -7.76 0.65
CA ASN A 279 -25.50 -8.27 -0.20
C ASN A 279 -25.00 -8.64 -1.61
N PHE A 280 -23.87 -8.10 -2.04
CA PHE A 280 -23.33 -8.28 -3.39
C PHE A 280 -23.27 -9.76 -3.81
N PHE A 281 -22.59 -10.60 -3.05
CA PHE A 281 -22.45 -12.03 -3.38
C PHE A 281 -23.73 -12.85 -3.21
N ARG A 282 -24.75 -12.31 -2.55
CA ARG A 282 -26.07 -12.94 -2.40
C ARG A 282 -27.05 -12.51 -3.48
N SER A 283 -26.73 -11.44 -4.21
CA SER A 283 -27.56 -10.82 -5.24
C SER A 283 -27.18 -11.31 -6.64
N ASP A 284 -27.91 -10.87 -7.64
CA ASP A 284 -27.47 -11.00 -9.03
C ASP A 284 -26.43 -9.94 -9.29
N TYR A 285 -25.20 -10.37 -9.59
CA TYR A 285 -24.10 -9.45 -9.84
C TYR A 285 -23.34 -9.80 -11.12
N GLN A 286 -22.84 -8.76 -11.75
CA GLN A 286 -21.97 -8.88 -12.90
C GLN A 286 -20.97 -7.71 -12.88
N ILE A 287 -19.71 -8.02 -13.08
CA ILE A 287 -18.65 -7.06 -13.39
C ILE A 287 -18.04 -7.53 -14.72
N LYS A 288 -18.35 -6.85 -15.82
CA LYS A 288 -17.87 -7.26 -17.15
C LYS A 288 -16.36 -7.08 -17.29
N ARG A 289 -15.80 -6.04 -16.65
CA ARG A 289 -14.37 -5.75 -16.70
C ARG A 289 -13.89 -5.14 -15.38
N LEU A 290 -12.89 -5.76 -14.79
CA LEU A 290 -12.15 -5.21 -13.65
C LEU A 290 -10.67 -5.05 -14.04
N ALA A 291 -10.11 -3.86 -13.84
CA ALA A 291 -8.67 -3.64 -14.06
C ALA A 291 -8.08 -2.68 -13.04
N ILE A 292 -6.90 -3.06 -12.54
CA ILE A 292 -6.00 -2.21 -11.79
C ILE A 292 -4.73 -2.11 -12.61
N THR A 293 -4.28 -0.89 -12.88
CA THR A 293 -3.08 -0.64 -13.69
C THR A 293 -2.08 0.19 -12.93
N ASP A 294 -0.82 -0.22 -13.04
CA ASP A 294 0.36 0.47 -12.48
C ASP A 294 0.26 0.74 -10.97
N GLY A 295 -0.32 -0.22 -10.22
CA GLY A 295 -0.46 -0.09 -8.77
C GLY A 295 0.87 -0.21 -8.03
N ASP A 296 0.93 0.38 -6.83
CA ASP A 296 2.07 0.33 -5.91
C ASP A 296 1.57 -0.10 -4.52
N LEU A 297 2.12 -1.19 -4.00
CA LEU A 297 1.85 -1.66 -2.65
C LEU A 297 3.14 -1.71 -1.86
N LYS A 298 3.22 -0.94 -0.78
CA LYS A 298 4.32 -0.96 0.18
C LYS A 298 3.92 -1.68 1.46
N PHE A 299 4.66 -2.70 1.79
CA PHE A 299 4.55 -3.39 3.08
C PHE A 299 5.78 -3.10 3.93
N ASN A 300 5.57 -2.49 5.11
CA ASN A 300 6.61 -2.21 6.09
C ASN A 300 6.29 -2.92 7.41
N ASP A 301 7.22 -3.71 7.94
CA ASP A 301 7.12 -4.29 9.27
C ASP A 301 8.15 -3.67 10.21
N TYR A 302 7.69 -2.83 11.13
CA TYR A 302 8.49 -2.17 12.16
C TYR A 302 8.54 -2.96 13.48
N SER A 303 7.83 -4.10 13.57
CA SER A 303 7.83 -4.94 14.77
C SER A 303 9.14 -5.71 14.96
N LEU A 304 10.04 -5.71 13.97
CA LEU A 304 11.34 -6.35 14.00
C LEU A 304 12.43 -5.38 14.51
N ILE A 305 13.63 -5.90 14.78
CA ILE A 305 14.78 -5.08 15.19
C ILE A 305 15.22 -4.16 14.05
N GLU A 306 15.26 -4.71 12.83
CA GLU A 306 15.44 -3.96 11.59
C GLU A 306 14.11 -3.91 10.85
N LYS A 307 13.78 -2.78 10.25
CA LYS A 307 12.59 -2.66 9.42
C LYS A 307 12.64 -3.64 8.25
N PHE A 308 11.58 -4.42 8.09
CA PHE A 308 11.34 -5.15 6.85
C PHE A 308 10.53 -4.26 5.90
N SER A 309 10.91 -4.23 4.63
CA SER A 309 10.21 -3.48 3.59
C SER A 309 10.11 -4.32 2.33
N MET A 310 8.92 -4.37 1.74
CA MET A 310 8.67 -5.03 0.46
C MET A 310 7.76 -4.14 -0.39
N ASP A 311 8.23 -3.81 -1.59
CA ASP A 311 7.54 -2.96 -2.53
C ASP A 311 7.12 -3.76 -3.76
N PHE A 312 5.82 -3.81 -4.02
CA PHE A 312 5.22 -4.40 -5.21
C PHE A 312 4.87 -3.29 -6.20
N ASN A 313 5.61 -3.21 -7.29
CA ASN A 313 5.47 -2.15 -8.30
C ASN A 313 6.10 -2.56 -9.65
N PRO A 314 5.39 -2.40 -10.80
CA PRO A 314 3.97 -2.09 -10.89
C PRO A 314 3.07 -3.31 -10.59
N ILE A 315 1.89 -3.08 -10.02
CA ILE A 315 0.85 -4.10 -9.88
C ILE A 315 -0.17 -3.92 -10.99
N ASN A 316 -0.41 -4.99 -11.74
CA ASN A 316 -1.46 -5.03 -12.76
C ASN A 316 -2.40 -6.20 -12.47
N ILE A 317 -3.69 -5.89 -12.30
CA ILE A 317 -4.75 -6.87 -12.09
C ILE A 317 -5.76 -6.75 -13.20
N LYS A 318 -6.15 -7.86 -13.79
CA LYS A 318 -7.22 -7.94 -14.79
C LYS A 318 -8.14 -9.09 -14.48
N ALA A 319 -9.43 -8.83 -14.55
CA ALA A 319 -10.46 -9.85 -14.48
C ALA A 319 -11.58 -9.47 -15.46
N ASP A 320 -12.05 -10.46 -16.20
CA ASP A 320 -13.16 -10.31 -17.13
C ASP A 320 -14.33 -11.19 -16.68
N SER A 321 -15.54 -10.68 -16.85
CA SER A 321 -16.81 -11.40 -16.60
C SER A 321 -16.91 -12.11 -15.25
N ILE A 322 -16.88 -11.33 -14.18
CA ILE A 322 -17.16 -11.83 -12.84
C ILE A 322 -18.69 -11.78 -12.62
N ASP A 323 -19.35 -12.89 -12.80
CA ASP A 323 -20.80 -13.04 -12.59
C ASP A 323 -21.18 -14.46 -12.17
N LYS A 324 -22.43 -14.66 -11.79
CA LYS A 324 -22.94 -15.97 -11.36
C LYS A 324 -23.15 -16.97 -12.48
N ASP A 325 -23.25 -16.54 -13.72
CA ASP A 325 -23.56 -17.40 -14.86
C ASP A 325 -22.33 -18.15 -15.35
N HIS A 326 -21.15 -17.55 -15.18
CA HIS A 326 -19.88 -18.19 -15.49
C HIS A 326 -19.50 -19.23 -14.41
N LYS A 327 -18.97 -20.36 -14.85
CA LYS A 327 -18.49 -21.40 -13.95
C LYS A 327 -17.27 -20.95 -13.15
N ARG A 328 -16.43 -20.11 -13.76
CA ARG A 328 -15.22 -19.55 -13.13
C ARG A 328 -14.92 -18.16 -13.66
N ALA A 329 -14.61 -17.24 -12.74
CA ALA A 329 -14.05 -15.94 -13.05
C ALA A 329 -12.51 -16.05 -13.04
N ASN A 330 -11.88 -15.60 -14.13
CA ASN A 330 -10.43 -15.64 -14.26
C ASN A 330 -9.84 -14.28 -13.89
N ILE A 331 -8.93 -14.31 -12.92
CA ILE A 331 -8.22 -13.13 -12.43
C ILE A 331 -6.73 -13.33 -12.68
N SER A 332 -6.09 -12.37 -13.33
CA SER A 332 -4.65 -12.35 -13.55
C SER A 332 -4.03 -11.19 -12.78
N ILE A 333 -3.00 -11.47 -11.99
CA ILE A 333 -2.22 -10.49 -11.24
C ILE A 333 -0.77 -10.61 -11.70
N LYS A 334 -0.16 -9.49 -12.08
CA LYS A 334 1.27 -9.40 -12.37
C LYS A 334 1.87 -8.24 -11.61
N SER A 335 3.01 -8.47 -10.97
CA SER A 335 3.72 -7.43 -10.25
C SER A 335 5.23 -7.62 -10.31
N GLY A 336 5.97 -6.49 -10.35
CA GLY A 336 7.35 -6.48 -9.93
C GLY A 336 7.45 -6.48 -8.41
N ILE A 337 8.55 -6.98 -7.86
CA ILE A 337 8.96 -6.80 -6.47
C ILE A 337 10.32 -6.12 -6.50
N LYS A 338 10.41 -4.91 -5.95
CA LYS A 338 11.71 -4.22 -5.90
C LYS A 338 12.67 -4.92 -4.92
N PRO A 339 13.97 -5.00 -5.25
CA PRO A 339 14.62 -4.43 -6.44
C PRO A 339 14.54 -5.31 -7.70
N TYR A 340 14.32 -6.63 -7.63
CA TYR A 340 14.53 -7.53 -8.78
C TYR A 340 13.50 -8.64 -8.94
N GLY A 341 12.55 -8.78 -8.03
CA GLY A 341 11.58 -9.89 -8.06
C GLY A 341 10.42 -9.66 -9.01
N ASN A 342 9.79 -10.76 -9.45
CA ASN A 342 8.54 -10.75 -10.19
C ASN A 342 7.53 -11.71 -9.57
N VAL A 343 6.26 -11.32 -9.60
CA VAL A 343 5.13 -12.17 -9.19
C VAL A 343 4.13 -12.25 -10.32
N SER A 344 3.66 -13.44 -10.61
CA SER A 344 2.49 -13.67 -11.44
C SER A 344 1.54 -14.61 -10.73
N VAL A 345 0.25 -14.29 -10.74
CA VAL A 345 -0.81 -15.08 -10.13
C VAL A 345 -1.97 -15.19 -11.10
N ALA A 346 -2.47 -16.40 -11.28
CA ALA A 346 -3.71 -16.67 -12.00
C ALA A 346 -4.69 -17.37 -11.03
N ILE A 347 -5.90 -16.83 -10.94
CA ILE A 347 -6.95 -17.34 -10.06
C ILE A 347 -8.17 -17.65 -10.91
N GLY A 348 -8.68 -18.88 -10.82
CA GLY A 348 -10.00 -19.26 -11.33
C GLY A 348 -10.96 -19.40 -10.17
N LEU A 349 -11.74 -18.37 -9.88
CA LEU A 349 -12.65 -18.31 -8.74
C LEU A 349 -14.06 -18.80 -9.15
N ASN A 350 -14.68 -19.66 -8.34
CA ASN A 350 -16.10 -19.93 -8.47
C ASN A 350 -16.91 -18.74 -7.94
N PRO A 351 -17.67 -18.05 -8.79
CA PRO A 351 -18.41 -16.86 -8.34
C PRO A 351 -19.52 -17.17 -7.31
N LYS A 352 -19.97 -18.41 -7.23
CA LYS A 352 -21.02 -18.87 -6.30
C LYS A 352 -20.47 -19.31 -4.95
N ASP A 353 -19.19 -19.70 -4.90
CA ASP A 353 -18.54 -20.19 -3.67
C ASP A 353 -17.07 -19.76 -3.63
N SER A 354 -16.77 -18.74 -2.85
CA SER A 354 -15.41 -18.22 -2.66
C SER A 354 -14.43 -19.24 -2.04
N SER A 355 -14.93 -20.35 -1.50
CA SER A 355 -14.12 -21.46 -1.01
C SER A 355 -13.84 -22.52 -2.08
N ASP A 356 -14.20 -22.27 -3.34
CA ASP A 356 -13.92 -23.10 -4.51
C ASP A 356 -13.16 -22.28 -5.54
N PHE A 357 -11.84 -22.48 -5.63
CA PHE A 357 -10.98 -21.77 -6.55
C PHE A 357 -9.76 -22.61 -6.99
N ASP A 358 -9.22 -22.25 -8.13
CA ASP A 358 -7.92 -22.69 -8.61
C ASP A 358 -6.95 -21.50 -8.52
N LEU A 359 -5.76 -21.74 -8.01
CA LEU A 359 -4.71 -20.74 -7.89
C LEU A 359 -3.44 -21.29 -8.51
N GLN A 360 -2.82 -20.51 -9.39
CA GLN A 360 -1.48 -20.75 -9.86
C GLN A 360 -0.66 -19.49 -9.60
N TYR A 361 0.52 -19.64 -9.01
CA TYR A 361 1.40 -18.51 -8.77
C TYR A 361 2.86 -18.85 -9.05
N GLN A 362 3.61 -17.82 -9.41
CA GLN A 362 5.03 -17.89 -9.66
C GLN A 362 5.69 -16.62 -9.13
N ILE A 363 6.70 -16.81 -8.28
CA ILE A 363 7.60 -15.77 -7.78
C ILE A 363 8.98 -16.09 -8.29
N GLN A 364 9.63 -15.12 -8.92
CA GLN A 364 10.95 -15.31 -9.53
C GLN A 364 11.92 -14.21 -9.10
N LYS A 365 13.20 -14.55 -9.03
CA LYS A 365 14.31 -13.62 -8.79
C LYS A 365 14.17 -12.77 -7.54
N LEU A 366 13.48 -13.29 -6.49
CA LEU A 366 13.30 -12.57 -5.24
C LEU A 366 14.58 -12.65 -4.41
N PRO A 367 15.24 -11.52 -4.06
CA PRO A 367 16.45 -11.56 -3.26
C PRO A 367 16.19 -12.11 -1.87
N ALA A 368 16.90 -13.16 -1.46
CA ALA A 368 16.78 -13.74 -0.12
C ALA A 368 17.18 -12.75 0.98
N THR A 369 18.05 -11.79 0.65
CA THR A 369 18.49 -10.71 1.55
C THR A 369 17.38 -9.77 1.98
N LEU A 370 16.29 -9.67 1.23
CA LEU A 370 15.09 -8.89 1.65
C LEU A 370 14.54 -9.41 2.98
N PHE A 371 14.64 -10.72 3.23
CA PHE A 371 14.12 -11.35 4.44
C PHE A 371 15.07 -11.28 5.64
N ASN A 372 16.21 -10.60 5.51
CA ASN A 372 17.18 -10.47 6.60
C ASN A 372 16.58 -9.97 7.92
N PRO A 373 15.67 -9.00 7.97
CA PRO A 373 15.05 -8.59 9.23
C PRO A 373 14.37 -9.76 9.98
N TYR A 374 13.66 -10.63 9.25
CA TYR A 374 13.06 -11.84 9.83
C TYR A 374 14.10 -12.90 10.16
N ILE A 375 15.05 -13.15 9.27
CA ILE A 375 16.09 -14.18 9.45
C ILE A 375 16.99 -13.84 10.64
N ILE A 376 17.42 -12.59 10.78
CA ILE A 376 18.23 -12.10 11.89
C ILE A 376 17.47 -12.23 13.21
N SER A 377 16.18 -11.90 13.22
CA SER A 377 15.36 -12.01 14.43
C SER A 377 15.21 -13.44 14.92
N GLN A 378 15.26 -14.43 14.05
CA GLN A 378 15.13 -15.85 14.37
C GLN A 378 16.48 -16.57 14.58
N THR A 379 17.50 -16.17 13.84
CA THR A 379 18.74 -16.96 13.73
C THR A 379 19.99 -16.21 14.17
N SER A 380 19.95 -14.91 14.31
CA SER A 380 21.10 -14.01 14.50
C SER A 380 22.08 -13.97 13.32
N TYR A 381 21.78 -14.59 12.19
CA TYR A 381 22.66 -14.62 11.02
C TYR A 381 21.95 -13.99 9.82
N PRO A 382 22.47 -12.91 9.22
CA PRO A 382 21.96 -12.41 7.97
C PRO A 382 22.33 -13.35 6.81
N ILE A 383 21.54 -13.33 5.76
CA ILE A 383 21.92 -13.88 4.46
C ILE A 383 22.62 -12.76 3.67
N ASP A 384 23.81 -13.04 3.16
CA ASP A 384 24.60 -12.07 2.37
C ASP A 384 24.20 -12.06 0.90
N ARG A 385 23.63 -13.16 0.39
CA ARG A 385 23.11 -13.30 -0.97
C ARG A 385 22.23 -14.53 -1.10
N GLY A 386 21.55 -14.64 -2.20
CA GLY A 386 20.70 -15.75 -2.58
C GLY A 386 19.44 -15.25 -3.27
N THR A 387 18.88 -16.09 -4.13
CA THR A 387 17.66 -15.82 -4.87
C THR A 387 16.60 -16.85 -4.49
N ILE A 388 15.38 -16.38 -4.23
CA ILE A 388 14.23 -17.22 -3.94
C ILE A 388 13.36 -17.28 -5.19
N GLU A 389 12.97 -18.49 -5.57
CA GLU A 389 11.94 -18.76 -6.56
C GLU A 389 10.88 -19.64 -5.92
N LEU A 390 9.61 -19.36 -6.15
CA LEU A 390 8.50 -20.11 -5.59
C LEU A 390 7.40 -20.27 -6.64
N ASN A 391 7.02 -21.50 -6.91
CA ASN A 391 5.94 -21.83 -7.81
C ASN A 391 4.89 -22.66 -7.07
N GLY A 392 3.63 -22.44 -7.35
CA GLY A 392 2.61 -23.24 -6.72
C GLY A 392 1.32 -23.34 -7.53
N THR A 393 0.63 -24.46 -7.32
CA THR A 393 -0.71 -24.71 -7.84
C THR A 393 -1.59 -25.19 -6.71
N TRP A 394 -2.76 -24.60 -6.57
CA TRP A 394 -3.75 -24.98 -5.58
C TRP A 394 -5.06 -25.29 -6.27
N GLN A 395 -5.69 -26.35 -5.84
CA GLN A 395 -7.05 -26.67 -6.14
C GLN A 395 -7.82 -26.67 -4.82
N VAL A 396 -8.72 -25.73 -4.66
CA VAL A 396 -9.55 -25.66 -3.45
C VAL A 396 -10.98 -25.96 -3.85
N ARG A 397 -11.55 -26.97 -3.22
CA ARG A 397 -12.92 -27.41 -3.47
C ARG A 397 -13.65 -27.53 -2.14
N ASN A 398 -14.75 -26.80 -2.01
CA ASN A 398 -15.53 -26.75 -0.76
C ASN A 398 -14.66 -26.46 0.49
N GLY A 399 -13.63 -25.60 0.31
CA GLY A 399 -12.67 -25.25 1.34
C GLY A 399 -11.49 -26.20 1.51
N ASN A 400 -11.54 -27.43 0.99
CA ASN A 400 -10.42 -28.37 1.10
C ASN A 400 -9.32 -28.00 0.10
N ILE A 401 -8.11 -27.84 0.63
CA ILE A 401 -6.92 -27.45 -0.13
C ILE A 401 -6.18 -28.71 -0.59
N GLN A 402 -5.90 -28.79 -1.88
CA GLN A 402 -4.90 -29.65 -2.47
C GLN A 402 -3.88 -28.78 -3.18
N SER A 403 -2.62 -28.80 -2.74
CA SER A 403 -1.62 -27.94 -3.34
C SER A 403 -0.31 -28.66 -3.63
N LYS A 404 0.40 -28.15 -4.62
CA LYS A 404 1.78 -28.47 -4.92
C LYS A 404 2.54 -27.15 -4.95
N ASN A 405 3.53 -27.01 -4.10
CA ASN A 405 4.35 -25.79 -4.05
C ASN A 405 5.82 -26.19 -4.07
N HIS A 406 6.57 -25.53 -4.88
CA HIS A 406 8.00 -25.79 -5.09
C HIS A 406 8.79 -24.52 -4.74
N LEU A 407 9.62 -24.59 -3.72
CA LEU A 407 10.53 -23.54 -3.29
C LEU A 407 11.94 -23.87 -3.70
N LEU A 408 12.58 -22.92 -4.37
CA LEU A 408 13.98 -22.97 -4.75
C LEU A 408 14.71 -21.78 -4.13
N VAL A 409 15.73 -22.03 -3.30
CA VAL A 409 16.62 -20.98 -2.82
C VAL A 409 18.01 -21.23 -3.41
N ILE A 410 18.41 -20.33 -4.29
CA ILE A 410 19.63 -20.46 -5.09
C ILE A 410 20.73 -19.66 -4.42
N ASP A 411 21.89 -20.30 -4.23
CA ASP A 411 23.13 -19.73 -3.68
C ASP A 411 22.92 -18.93 -2.38
N PRO A 412 22.20 -19.47 -1.39
CA PRO A 412 22.07 -18.79 -0.10
C PRO A 412 23.41 -18.82 0.63
N ARG A 413 23.85 -17.67 1.11
CA ARG A 413 25.06 -17.58 1.94
C ARG A 413 24.78 -16.83 3.22
N ALA A 414 25.07 -17.47 4.33
CA ALA A 414 24.99 -16.83 5.64
C ALA A 414 26.18 -15.87 5.83
N GLY A 415 25.87 -14.68 6.30
CA GLY A 415 26.84 -13.71 6.77
C GLY A 415 27.38 -14.02 8.15
N ARG A 416 28.02 -13.05 8.80
CA ARG A 416 28.52 -13.21 10.16
C ARG A 416 27.39 -13.02 11.18
N ARG A 417 27.48 -13.75 12.28
CA ARG A 417 26.53 -13.62 13.39
C ARG A 417 26.48 -12.18 13.90
N ILE A 418 25.29 -11.65 14.02
CA ILE A 418 25.01 -10.40 14.71
C ILE A 418 24.68 -10.79 16.16
N LYS A 419 25.48 -10.30 17.12
CA LYS A 419 25.26 -10.60 18.53
C LYS A 419 23.93 -10.00 18.97
N ASN A 420 22.92 -10.83 19.13
CA ASN A 420 21.61 -10.46 19.64
C ASN A 420 21.25 -11.40 20.80
N LYS A 421 20.95 -10.84 21.98
CA LYS A 421 20.60 -11.64 23.18
C LYS A 421 19.18 -12.23 23.11
N ALA A 422 18.34 -11.74 22.21
CA ALA A 422 16.92 -12.11 22.13
C ALA A 422 16.63 -13.29 21.19
N THR A 423 17.62 -13.80 20.44
CA THR A 423 17.39 -14.86 19.45
C THR A 423 17.83 -16.23 19.94
N SER A 424 17.05 -17.26 19.60
CA SER A 424 17.43 -18.67 19.80
C SER A 424 18.68 -19.00 18.99
N TRP A 425 19.57 -19.82 19.56
CA TRP A 425 20.74 -20.27 18.85
C TRP A 425 20.35 -21.35 17.82
N ILE A 426 20.48 -21.05 16.54
CA ILE A 426 20.37 -22.02 15.46
C ILE A 426 21.74 -22.14 14.80
N PRO A 427 22.33 -23.33 14.65
CA PRO A 427 23.66 -23.51 14.05
C PRO A 427 23.59 -23.41 12.51
N ILE A 428 23.24 -22.22 12.00
CA ILE A 428 23.08 -21.96 10.55
C ILE A 428 24.34 -22.33 9.76
N TRP A 429 25.52 -22.19 10.34
CA TRP A 429 26.77 -22.57 9.68
C TRP A 429 26.84 -24.06 9.35
N LEU A 430 26.26 -24.94 10.18
CA LEU A 430 26.11 -26.36 9.92
C LEU A 430 25.15 -26.61 8.74
N ILE A 431 23.97 -25.98 8.77
CA ILE A 431 22.97 -26.08 7.73
C ILE A 431 23.54 -25.60 6.39
N MET A 432 24.22 -24.44 6.39
CA MET A 432 24.86 -23.89 5.21
C MET A 432 26.06 -24.72 4.73
N GLY A 433 26.73 -25.49 5.61
CA GLY A 433 27.70 -26.48 5.25
C GLY A 433 27.11 -27.58 4.35
N PHE A 434 26.00 -28.19 4.79
CA PHE A 434 25.26 -29.18 4.00
C PHE A 434 24.74 -28.62 2.66
N VAL A 435 24.21 -27.40 2.68
CA VAL A 435 23.74 -26.73 1.43
C VAL A 435 24.89 -26.54 0.45
N ARG A 436 26.08 -26.17 0.94
CA ARG A 436 27.28 -25.96 0.11
C ARG A 436 27.79 -27.27 -0.51
N GLU A 437 27.83 -28.35 0.25
CA GLU A 437 28.26 -29.68 -0.22
C GLU A 437 27.33 -30.21 -1.31
N ARG A 438 26.09 -29.72 -1.37
CA ARG A 438 25.05 -30.15 -2.28
C ARG A 438 24.75 -29.11 -3.38
N GLY A 439 25.69 -28.26 -3.76
CA GLY A 439 25.59 -27.33 -4.90
C GLY A 439 25.01 -25.96 -4.59
N ASN A 440 24.95 -25.53 -3.33
CA ASN A 440 24.42 -24.22 -2.89
C ASN A 440 22.97 -23.94 -3.27
N VAL A 441 22.11 -24.97 -3.27
CA VAL A 441 20.67 -24.77 -3.52
C VAL A 441 19.85 -25.51 -2.48
N ILE A 442 18.79 -24.89 -2.05
CA ILE A 442 17.73 -25.52 -1.28
C ILE A 442 16.56 -25.72 -2.25
N ASP A 443 16.20 -26.94 -2.49
CA ASP A 443 15.10 -27.36 -3.35
C ASP A 443 14.10 -28.11 -2.47
N TYR A 444 12.89 -27.58 -2.35
CA TYR A 444 11.92 -28.10 -1.41
C TYR A 444 10.49 -28.10 -1.95
N GLU A 445 9.87 -29.29 -1.94
CA GLU A 445 8.43 -29.44 -2.22
C GLU A 445 7.63 -29.20 -0.94
N ILE A 446 6.67 -28.28 -1.00
CA ILE A 446 5.86 -27.88 0.15
C ILE A 446 4.41 -28.33 -0.08
N PRO A 447 4.01 -29.47 0.46
CA PRO A 447 2.59 -29.84 0.42
C PRO A 447 1.83 -29.00 1.47
N ILE A 448 0.87 -28.19 1.02
CA ILE A 448 -0.08 -27.51 1.91
C ILE A 448 -1.42 -28.17 1.75
N THR A 449 -1.95 -28.72 2.84
CA THR A 449 -3.27 -29.33 2.91
C THR A 449 -4.03 -28.76 4.10
N GLY A 450 -5.34 -28.72 4.03
CA GLY A 450 -6.18 -28.21 5.10
C GLY A 450 -7.57 -27.83 4.58
N ASN A 451 -8.38 -27.27 5.46
CA ASN A 451 -9.71 -26.80 5.11
C ASN A 451 -9.88 -25.33 5.54
N LEU A 452 -10.09 -24.44 4.59
CA LEU A 452 -10.27 -23.00 4.82
C LEU A 452 -11.54 -22.66 5.63
N LYS A 453 -12.52 -23.55 5.67
CA LYS A 453 -13.75 -23.39 6.48
C LYS A 453 -13.53 -23.79 7.95
N ASN A 454 -12.41 -24.45 8.27
CA ASN A 454 -12.08 -24.81 9.65
C ASN A 454 -11.52 -23.59 10.40
N PRO A 455 -12.16 -23.10 11.45
CA PRO A 455 -11.69 -21.91 12.19
C PRO A 455 -10.36 -22.12 12.92
N LYS A 456 -9.91 -23.37 13.09
CA LYS A 456 -8.61 -23.72 13.69
C LYS A 456 -7.48 -23.81 12.66
N PHE A 457 -7.80 -23.74 11.36
CA PHE A 457 -6.80 -23.77 10.29
C PHE A 457 -6.29 -22.37 10.02
N HIS A 458 -5.00 -22.12 10.31
CA HIS A 458 -4.34 -20.86 10.01
C HIS A 458 -3.22 -21.10 9.01
N LEU A 459 -3.40 -20.64 7.80
CA LEU A 459 -2.44 -20.81 6.72
C LEU A 459 -1.04 -20.26 7.07
N HIS A 460 -0.95 -19.18 7.85
CA HIS A 460 0.31 -18.61 8.29
C HIS A 460 1.12 -19.54 9.18
N ASP A 461 0.46 -20.36 10.04
CA ASP A 461 1.14 -21.34 10.89
C ASP A 461 1.76 -22.46 10.05
N VAL A 462 1.03 -22.92 9.04
CA VAL A 462 1.52 -23.93 8.08
C VAL A 462 2.72 -23.40 7.30
N LEU A 463 2.66 -22.16 6.82
CA LEU A 463 3.78 -21.51 6.13
C LEU A 463 4.99 -21.33 7.04
N PHE A 464 4.78 -20.98 8.31
CA PHE A 464 5.85 -20.82 9.29
C PHE A 464 6.54 -22.17 9.61
N ASP A 465 5.78 -23.22 9.82
CA ASP A 465 6.31 -24.57 10.05
C ASP A 465 7.08 -25.09 8.83
N VAL A 466 6.62 -24.80 7.64
CA VAL A 466 7.35 -25.11 6.41
C VAL A 466 8.70 -24.37 6.36
N LEU A 467 8.70 -23.06 6.58
CA LEU A 467 9.94 -22.27 6.60
C LEU A 467 10.93 -22.80 7.64
N LYS A 468 10.46 -23.19 8.81
CA LYS A 468 11.26 -23.82 9.84
C LYS A 468 11.87 -25.15 9.39
N ASN A 469 11.09 -25.97 8.71
CA ASN A 469 11.52 -27.30 8.23
C ASN A 469 12.49 -27.23 7.05
N ILE A 470 12.41 -26.22 6.18
CA ILE A 470 13.35 -25.99 5.07
C ILE A 470 14.80 -25.92 5.55
N PHE A 471 15.05 -25.25 6.68
CA PHE A 471 16.38 -25.13 7.25
C PHE A 471 16.84 -26.41 7.99
N VAL A 472 15.92 -27.32 8.29
CA VAL A 472 16.26 -28.56 9.05
C VAL A 472 16.49 -29.76 8.11
N LYS A 473 15.86 -29.81 6.93
CA LYS A 473 15.93 -30.93 5.98
C LYS A 473 16.10 -30.44 4.53
N PRO A 474 17.25 -29.90 4.13
CA PRO A 474 17.45 -29.45 2.76
C PRO A 474 17.49 -30.64 1.79
N ALA A 475 16.60 -30.64 0.78
CA ALA A 475 16.66 -31.57 -0.35
C ALA A 475 17.38 -30.89 -1.53
N THR A 476 18.06 -31.64 -2.39
CA THR A 476 18.93 -31.06 -3.41
C THR A 476 18.90 -31.82 -4.72
N ILE A 477 18.99 -31.06 -5.84
CA ILE A 477 19.17 -31.56 -7.20
C ILE A 477 20.50 -31.02 -7.79
N PRO A 478 21.36 -31.85 -8.41
CA PRO A 478 22.76 -31.48 -8.74
C PRO A 478 22.96 -30.66 -10.04
N TYR A 479 21.95 -30.40 -10.87
CA TYR A 479 22.19 -29.90 -12.24
C TYR A 479 21.85 -28.41 -12.45
N GLY A 480 22.72 -27.71 -13.20
CA GLY A 480 22.57 -26.27 -13.52
C GLY A 480 23.18 -25.31 -12.50
N MET A 481 23.80 -25.82 -11.46
CA MET A 481 24.25 -25.09 -10.28
C MET A 481 25.67 -24.59 -10.36
N GLU A 482 26.53 -25.29 -11.11
CA GLU A 482 27.93 -24.90 -11.26
C GLU A 482 28.05 -23.58 -12.02
N VAL A 483 27.19 -23.34 -13.03
CA VAL A 483 27.11 -22.05 -13.74
C VAL A 483 26.80 -20.91 -12.78
N LYS A 484 25.76 -21.03 -11.98
CA LYS A 484 25.37 -19.99 -11.00
C LYS A 484 26.43 -19.78 -9.91
N ASN A 485 27.14 -20.84 -9.52
CA ASN A 485 28.27 -20.75 -8.59
C ASN A 485 29.44 -19.98 -9.21
N ILE A 486 29.77 -20.23 -10.49
CA ILE A 486 30.83 -19.53 -11.21
C ILE A 486 30.46 -18.06 -11.40
N GLU A 487 29.25 -17.75 -11.85
CA GLU A 487 28.73 -16.38 -11.96
C GLU A 487 28.84 -15.62 -10.64
N SER A 488 28.44 -16.28 -9.56
CA SER A 488 28.53 -15.75 -8.20
C SER A 488 29.97 -15.52 -7.73
N GLU A 489 30.91 -16.36 -8.09
CA GLU A 489 32.33 -16.16 -7.81
C GLU A 489 32.93 -15.00 -8.60
N ILE A 490 32.54 -14.85 -9.86
CA ILE A 490 32.91 -13.70 -10.69
C ILE A 490 32.40 -12.42 -10.05
N GLU A 491 31.11 -12.37 -9.70
CA GLU A 491 30.51 -11.22 -9.06
C GLU A 491 31.19 -10.84 -7.75
N LYS A 492 31.51 -11.81 -6.89
CA LYS A 492 32.25 -11.60 -5.64
C LYS A 492 33.66 -11.06 -5.89
N SER A 493 34.31 -11.48 -6.97
CA SER A 493 35.64 -11.02 -7.36
C SER A 493 35.61 -9.59 -7.94
N LEU A 494 34.42 -9.10 -8.32
CA LEU A 494 34.19 -7.76 -8.84
C LEU A 494 33.44 -6.85 -7.84
N THR A 495 33.34 -7.24 -6.56
CA THR A 495 32.57 -6.51 -5.56
C THR A 495 33.33 -6.35 -4.25
N LEU A 496 33.45 -5.09 -3.77
CA LEU A 496 33.96 -4.77 -2.45
C LEU A 496 32.80 -4.28 -1.58
N LYS A 497 32.33 -5.11 -0.65
CA LYS A 497 31.23 -4.79 0.27
C LYS A 497 31.70 -3.89 1.42
N TRP A 498 30.87 -2.90 1.80
CA TRP A 498 31.06 -2.08 3.00
C TRP A 498 30.16 -2.56 4.15
N GLU A 499 30.69 -2.50 5.37
CA GLU A 499 29.85 -2.67 6.56
C GLU A 499 29.05 -1.39 6.83
N MET A 500 27.86 -1.52 7.39
CA MET A 500 27.03 -0.36 7.71
C MET A 500 27.76 0.60 8.67
N ARG A 501 27.70 1.88 8.39
CA ARG A 501 28.36 2.95 9.17
C ARG A 501 29.88 2.81 9.30
N ASN A 502 30.52 2.00 8.50
CA ASN A 502 31.97 1.75 8.65
C ASN A 502 32.70 2.06 7.34
N SER A 503 33.80 2.82 7.48
CA SER A 503 34.76 3.11 6.42
C SER A 503 36.04 2.26 6.51
N LEU A 504 36.21 1.47 7.60
CA LEU A 504 37.38 0.63 7.81
C LEU A 504 37.26 -0.70 7.07
N LEU A 505 38.36 -1.14 6.45
CA LEU A 505 38.46 -2.39 5.74
C LEU A 505 38.92 -3.52 6.65
N ARG A 506 38.27 -4.69 6.52
CA ARG A 506 38.71 -5.92 7.20
C ARG A 506 39.92 -6.54 6.51
N SER A 507 40.64 -7.40 7.18
CA SER A 507 41.86 -8.03 6.66
C SER A 507 41.67 -8.73 5.28
N LYS A 508 40.53 -9.37 5.06
CA LYS A 508 40.23 -9.99 3.75
C LYS A 508 40.00 -8.94 2.65
N GLN A 509 39.36 -7.85 2.96
CA GLN A 509 39.12 -6.73 2.04
C GLN A 509 40.40 -5.98 1.72
N LYS A 510 41.28 -5.77 2.72
CA LYS A 510 42.63 -5.21 2.53
C LYS A 510 43.42 -6.05 1.55
N ARG A 511 43.54 -7.37 1.77
CA ARG A 511 44.21 -8.29 0.85
C ARG A 511 43.62 -8.30 -0.55
N PHE A 512 42.28 -8.11 -0.66
CA PHE A 512 41.64 -8.03 -1.96
C PHE A 512 42.08 -6.78 -2.73
N ILE A 513 42.13 -5.61 -2.07
CA ILE A 513 42.59 -4.35 -2.68
C ILE A 513 44.09 -4.41 -2.97
N GLU A 514 44.90 -5.00 -2.09
CA GLU A 514 46.34 -5.22 -2.29
C GLU A 514 46.59 -6.04 -3.57
N LYS A 515 45.83 -7.13 -3.77
CA LYS A 515 45.92 -7.92 -5.01
C LYS A 515 45.52 -7.13 -6.27
N MET A 516 44.56 -6.21 -6.16
CA MET A 516 44.20 -5.31 -7.26
C MET A 516 45.35 -4.34 -7.58
N ALA A 517 45.98 -3.78 -6.56
CA ALA A 517 47.12 -2.89 -6.73
C ALA A 517 48.33 -3.64 -7.35
N ASP A 518 48.64 -4.85 -6.85
CA ASP A 518 49.71 -5.70 -7.41
C ASP A 518 49.42 -6.10 -8.87
N PHE A 519 48.14 -6.32 -9.22
CA PHE A 519 47.71 -6.58 -10.60
C PHE A 519 47.99 -5.39 -11.49
N LEU A 520 47.66 -4.17 -11.07
CA LEU A 520 47.94 -2.95 -11.82
C LEU A 520 49.45 -2.70 -11.99
N VAL A 521 50.29 -3.05 -11.01
CA VAL A 521 51.73 -2.95 -11.11
C VAL A 521 52.25 -3.86 -12.22
N LYS A 522 51.73 -5.10 -12.30
CA LYS A 522 52.16 -6.11 -13.29
C LYS A 522 51.63 -5.86 -14.71
N ASN A 523 50.52 -5.11 -14.83
CA ASN A 523 49.83 -4.88 -16.11
C ASN A 523 49.70 -3.36 -16.38
N PRO A 524 50.69 -2.76 -17.06
CA PRO A 524 50.75 -1.29 -17.25
C PRO A 524 49.55 -0.71 -18.00
N ASP A 525 48.94 -1.46 -18.89
CA ASP A 525 47.81 -1.02 -19.73
C ASP A 525 46.43 -1.22 -19.04
N ALA A 526 46.39 -1.89 -17.89
CA ALA A 526 45.17 -2.10 -17.18
C ALA A 526 44.75 -0.87 -16.35
N SER A 527 43.47 -0.59 -16.27
CA SER A 527 42.89 0.42 -15.38
C SER A 527 41.62 -0.13 -14.71
N ILE A 528 41.21 0.51 -13.64
CA ILE A 528 40.07 0.07 -12.86
C ILE A 528 39.07 1.23 -12.72
N THR A 529 37.80 0.94 -12.96
CA THR A 529 36.71 1.86 -12.65
C THR A 529 35.90 1.27 -11.50
N ILE A 530 35.67 2.09 -10.48
CA ILE A 530 34.86 1.77 -9.33
C ILE A 530 33.50 2.46 -9.49
N HIS A 531 32.42 1.69 -9.31
CA HIS A 531 31.06 2.18 -9.33
C HIS A 531 30.45 2.00 -7.94
N PRO A 532 30.42 3.08 -7.10
CA PRO A 532 29.80 3.00 -5.78
C PRO A 532 28.30 2.74 -5.89
N GLN A 533 27.83 1.67 -5.26
CA GLN A 533 26.44 1.31 -5.12
C GLN A 533 26.02 1.57 -3.67
N GLN A 534 25.24 2.60 -3.43
CA GLN A 534 24.91 3.10 -2.09
C GLN A 534 23.51 2.68 -1.68
N HIS A 535 23.40 2.03 -0.53
CA HIS A 535 22.10 1.76 0.09
C HIS A 535 21.74 2.92 1.04
N GLU A 536 21.48 4.08 0.47
CA GLU A 536 21.31 5.35 1.20
C GLU A 536 20.26 5.25 2.31
N LEU A 537 19.06 4.74 2.01
CA LEU A 537 17.97 4.65 2.99
C LEU A 537 18.39 3.84 4.23
N LYS A 538 19.03 2.69 4.02
CA LYS A 538 19.44 1.83 5.11
C LYS A 538 20.65 2.39 5.88
N GLU A 539 21.61 2.95 5.18
CA GLU A 539 22.78 3.61 5.81
C GLU A 539 22.33 4.79 6.67
N LYS A 540 21.45 5.64 6.16
CA LYS A 540 20.90 6.78 6.91
C LYS A 540 20.09 6.33 8.13
N GLU A 541 19.35 5.23 8.05
CA GLU A 541 18.63 4.65 9.19
C GLU A 541 19.61 4.18 10.28
N TYR A 542 20.71 3.50 9.91
CA TYR A 542 21.75 3.08 10.86
C TYR A 542 22.47 4.27 11.51
N ILE A 543 22.75 5.32 10.74
CA ILE A 543 23.33 6.57 11.25
C ILE A 543 22.35 7.24 12.21
N LEU A 544 21.08 7.35 11.84
CA LEU A 544 20.00 7.93 12.66
C LEU A 544 19.91 7.25 14.02
N PHE A 545 19.84 5.93 14.03
CA PHE A 545 19.76 5.16 15.28
C PHE A 545 21.00 5.34 16.16
N TYR A 546 22.17 5.37 15.54
CA TYR A 546 23.40 5.57 16.29
C TYR A 546 23.45 6.97 16.91
N GLU A 547 23.14 8.01 16.16
CA GLU A 547 23.15 9.38 16.67
C GLU A 547 22.09 9.59 17.76
N ALA A 548 20.91 8.98 17.62
CA ALA A 548 19.88 9.03 18.65
C ALA A 548 20.35 8.30 19.94
N LYS A 549 20.94 7.11 19.83
CA LYS A 549 21.51 6.37 20.97
C LYS A 549 22.69 7.11 21.58
N LYS A 550 23.55 7.73 20.77
CA LYS A 550 24.67 8.53 21.25
C LYS A 550 24.17 9.74 22.05
N LYS A 551 23.20 10.48 21.54
CA LYS A 551 22.59 11.61 22.24
C LYS A 551 21.95 11.19 23.57
N TYR A 552 21.25 10.06 23.59
CA TYR A 552 20.72 9.45 24.82
C TYR A 552 21.85 9.06 25.79
N PHE A 553 22.90 8.36 25.33
CA PHE A 553 24.03 7.89 26.15
C PHE A 553 24.78 9.05 26.81
N LEU A 554 25.05 10.11 26.04
CA LEU A 554 25.71 11.32 26.56
C LEU A 554 24.87 11.95 27.66
N LYS A 555 23.55 12.03 27.50
CA LYS A 555 22.66 12.63 28.48
C LYS A 555 22.59 11.83 29.78
N ILE A 556 22.46 10.50 29.72
CA ILE A 556 22.33 9.67 30.94
C ILE A 556 23.66 9.54 31.70
N ASN A 557 24.80 9.67 31.02
CA ASN A 557 26.12 9.58 31.65
C ASN A 557 26.74 10.97 31.95
N ASN A 558 25.98 12.04 31.79
CA ASN A 558 26.44 13.43 31.95
C ASN A 558 27.75 13.73 31.21
N LYS A 559 27.91 13.16 29.99
CA LYS A 559 29.07 13.34 29.12
C LYS A 559 28.79 14.39 28.04
N THR A 560 29.86 15.05 27.59
CA THR A 560 29.83 15.95 26.42
C THR A 560 30.34 15.22 25.18
N SER A 561 30.12 15.82 24.00
CA SER A 561 30.68 15.26 22.74
C SER A 561 32.20 15.23 22.73
N GLN A 562 32.85 16.12 23.48
CA GLN A 562 34.33 16.18 23.59
C GLN A 562 34.89 15.05 24.46
N SER A 563 34.17 14.58 25.47
CA SER A 563 34.56 13.49 26.36
C SER A 563 34.14 12.10 25.86
N PHE A 564 33.62 12.01 24.63
CA PHE A 564 33.14 10.75 24.04
C PHE A 564 34.29 9.94 23.46
N SER A 565 34.53 8.75 24.04
CA SER A 565 35.64 7.86 23.69
C SER A 565 35.21 6.75 22.70
N GLU A 566 36.21 5.99 22.18
CA GLU A 566 35.93 4.78 21.37
C GLU A 566 35.17 3.71 22.17
N GLU A 567 35.49 3.57 23.46
CA GLU A 567 34.78 2.66 24.34
C GLU A 567 33.30 3.05 24.49
N ASP A 568 33.02 4.34 24.60
CA ASP A 568 31.65 4.88 24.62
C ASP A 568 30.92 4.55 23.31
N SER A 569 31.60 4.65 22.17
CA SER A 569 31.03 4.27 20.86
C SER A 569 30.62 2.79 20.83
N VAL A 570 31.46 1.90 21.36
CA VAL A 570 31.14 0.47 21.49
C VAL A 570 29.93 0.26 22.43
N ASN A 571 29.84 1.02 23.51
CA ASN A 571 28.72 0.92 24.45
C ASN A 571 27.41 1.43 23.83
N VAL A 572 27.45 2.52 23.06
CA VAL A 572 26.32 3.04 22.29
C VAL A 572 25.83 1.99 21.27
N ASP A 573 26.73 1.34 20.56
CA ASP A 573 26.35 0.28 19.59
C ASP A 573 25.64 -0.91 20.26
N LYS A 574 26.02 -1.25 21.50
CA LYS A 574 25.36 -2.34 22.28
C LYS A 574 23.93 -2.01 22.71
N ILE A 575 23.53 -0.74 22.73
CA ILE A 575 22.15 -0.34 23.08
C ILE A 575 21.23 -0.79 21.94
N SER A 576 20.26 -1.64 22.27
CA SER A 576 19.22 -2.02 21.31
C SER A 576 18.26 -0.83 21.08
N VAL A 577 17.84 -0.61 19.85
CA VAL A 577 16.78 0.36 19.53
C VAL A 577 15.44 0.03 20.20
N LYS A 578 15.24 -1.24 20.58
CA LYS A 578 14.07 -1.74 21.33
C LYS A 578 14.32 -1.82 22.85
N ASN A 579 15.41 -1.26 23.35
CA ASN A 579 15.65 -1.19 24.77
C ASN A 579 14.56 -0.35 25.45
N ALA A 580 13.84 -0.92 26.41
CA ALA A 580 12.71 -0.28 27.07
C ALA A 580 13.06 1.09 27.69
N VAL A 581 14.27 1.23 28.28
CA VAL A 581 14.72 2.48 28.88
C VAL A 581 14.96 3.55 27.82
N PHE A 582 15.59 3.18 26.71
CA PHE A 582 15.80 4.09 25.57
C PHE A 582 14.47 4.51 24.92
N VAL A 583 13.56 3.56 24.70
CA VAL A 583 12.22 3.85 24.14
C VAL A 583 11.44 4.78 25.06
N ASN A 584 11.43 4.51 26.39
CA ASN A 584 10.79 5.37 27.36
C ASN A 584 11.42 6.78 27.41
N TYR A 585 12.73 6.86 27.25
CA TYR A 585 13.40 8.14 27.15
C TYR A 585 12.92 8.95 25.94
N LEU A 586 12.85 8.32 24.75
CA LEU A 586 12.31 8.99 23.56
C LEU A 586 10.86 9.43 23.75
N ASN A 587 10.01 8.57 24.32
CA ASN A 587 8.60 8.88 24.58
C ASN A 587 8.42 10.09 25.54
N LYS A 588 9.32 10.28 26.49
CA LYS A 588 9.29 11.44 27.41
C LYS A 588 9.69 12.75 26.72
N HIS A 589 10.57 12.69 25.72
CA HIS A 589 11.09 13.88 25.04
C HIS A 589 10.30 14.25 23.80
N ILE A 590 9.58 13.31 23.20
CA ILE A 590 8.78 13.49 22.01
C ILE A 590 7.31 13.27 22.38
N LYS A 591 6.56 14.36 22.42
CA LYS A 591 5.15 14.37 22.81
C LYS A 591 4.18 14.16 21.64
N ASP A 592 4.68 13.92 20.43
CA ASP A 592 3.82 13.71 19.26
C ASP A 592 3.22 12.29 19.29
N SER A 593 1.91 12.23 19.50
CA SER A 593 1.14 10.98 19.59
C SER A 593 0.97 10.27 18.24
N LEU A 594 1.33 10.92 17.13
CA LEU A 594 1.24 10.37 15.78
C LEU A 594 2.50 9.61 15.35
N LEU A 595 3.54 9.61 16.19
CA LEU A 595 4.81 8.92 15.90
C LEU A 595 4.81 7.53 16.51
N PHE A 596 4.42 6.53 15.73
CA PHE A 596 4.28 5.14 16.17
C PHE A 596 5.57 4.33 16.07
N THR A 597 6.51 4.72 15.22
CA THR A 597 7.75 3.98 14.99
C THR A 597 8.94 4.56 15.75
N ILE A 598 9.89 3.70 16.11
CA ILE A 598 11.17 4.15 16.68
C ILE A 598 11.93 5.02 15.68
N GLN A 599 11.82 4.71 14.39
CA GLN A 599 12.42 5.47 13.29
C GLN A 599 11.94 6.92 13.31
N ASP A 600 10.61 7.13 13.35
CA ASP A 600 10.01 8.47 13.40
C ASP A 600 10.45 9.24 14.65
N LYS A 601 10.43 8.56 15.81
CA LYS A 601 10.88 9.18 17.08
C LYS A 601 12.36 9.57 17.04
N CYS A 602 13.22 8.71 16.50
CA CYS A 602 14.61 9.05 16.31
C CYS A 602 14.80 10.21 15.31
N ALA A 603 14.00 10.24 14.23
CA ALA A 603 14.04 11.33 13.25
C ALA A 603 13.63 12.70 13.82
N MET A 604 12.68 12.70 14.76
CA MET A 604 12.33 13.92 15.50
C MET A 604 13.37 14.30 16.56
N PHE A 605 14.10 13.29 17.09
CA PHE A 605 15.09 13.50 18.13
C PHE A 605 16.47 13.94 17.59
N VAL A 606 16.78 13.56 16.33
CA VAL A 606 18.06 13.85 15.64
C VAL A 606 17.80 14.74 14.43
N ASP A 607 18.63 15.73 14.22
CA ASP A 607 18.55 16.61 13.04
C ASP A 607 18.82 15.82 11.75
N SER A 608 17.92 15.93 10.78
CA SER A 608 18.02 15.27 9.47
C SER A 608 19.27 15.72 8.69
N ASN A 609 19.69 17.00 8.84
CA ASN A 609 20.89 17.53 8.21
C ASN A 609 22.15 16.84 8.76
N LEU A 610 22.17 16.54 10.07
CA LEU A 610 23.25 15.78 10.69
C LEU A 610 23.37 14.38 10.09
N VAL A 611 22.25 13.68 9.89
CA VAL A 611 22.23 12.33 9.31
C VAL A 611 22.75 12.36 7.87
N SER A 612 22.31 13.31 7.06
CA SER A 612 22.78 13.48 5.67
C SER A 612 24.25 13.82 5.61
N SER A 613 24.72 14.79 6.40
CA SER A 613 26.14 15.18 6.47
C SER A 613 27.04 14.00 6.90
N LYS A 614 26.59 13.19 7.87
CA LYS A 614 27.32 11.97 8.32
C LYS A 614 27.37 10.91 7.23
N PHE A 615 26.32 10.76 6.46
CA PHE A 615 26.30 9.84 5.32
C PHE A 615 27.27 10.25 4.22
N ASP A 616 27.29 11.53 3.85
CA ASP A 616 28.21 12.05 2.84
C ASP A 616 29.67 11.94 3.30
N HIS A 617 29.94 12.25 4.57
CA HIS A 617 31.26 12.08 5.18
C HIS A 617 31.71 10.61 5.16
N LEU A 618 30.83 9.67 5.52
CA LEU A 618 31.12 8.24 5.49
C LEU A 618 31.52 7.77 4.08
N ASN A 619 30.82 8.22 3.04
CA ASN A 619 31.13 7.85 1.67
C ASN A 619 32.49 8.41 1.25
N LYS A 620 32.79 9.66 1.60
CA LYS A 620 34.09 10.26 1.33
C LYS A 620 35.24 9.56 2.07
N GLU A 621 35.03 9.15 3.31
CA GLU A 621 36.01 8.33 4.06
C GLU A 621 36.25 6.96 3.42
N ARG A 622 35.19 6.30 2.92
CA ARG A 622 35.31 5.03 2.18
C ARG A 622 36.14 5.18 0.93
N GLU A 623 35.93 6.25 0.16
CA GLU A 623 36.73 6.58 -1.02
C GLU A 623 38.20 6.83 -0.65
N ASN A 624 38.45 7.62 0.36
CA ASN A 624 39.80 7.91 0.85
C ASN A 624 40.50 6.62 1.34
N THR A 625 39.80 5.79 2.10
CA THR A 625 40.31 4.52 2.60
C THR A 625 40.68 3.60 1.43
N PHE A 626 39.79 3.46 0.44
CA PHE A 626 40.06 2.66 -0.74
C PHE A 626 41.24 3.18 -1.54
N MET A 627 41.29 4.48 -1.85
CA MET A 627 42.34 5.09 -2.64
C MET A 627 43.72 5.09 -1.96
N SER A 628 43.76 5.06 -0.64
CA SER A 628 45.02 5.06 0.15
C SER A 628 45.94 3.88 -0.20
N TYR A 629 45.39 2.73 -0.61
CA TYR A 629 46.15 1.56 -1.02
C TYR A 629 46.85 1.74 -2.38
N PHE A 630 46.23 2.46 -3.28
CA PHE A 630 46.77 2.72 -4.63
C PHE A 630 47.76 3.88 -4.64
N LYS A 631 47.57 4.89 -3.78
CA LYS A 631 48.52 5.99 -3.60
C LYS A 631 49.90 5.54 -3.16
N ARG A 632 49.96 4.50 -2.29
CA ARG A 632 51.23 3.91 -1.83
C ARG A 632 52.12 3.35 -2.93
N GLN A 633 51.49 2.99 -4.08
CA GLN A 633 52.16 2.40 -5.22
C GLN A 633 52.12 3.30 -6.48
N ASN A 634 51.76 4.58 -6.31
CA ASN A 634 51.61 5.59 -7.38
C ASN A 634 50.64 5.14 -8.51
N MET A 635 49.59 4.39 -8.14
CA MET A 635 48.60 3.84 -9.08
C MET A 635 47.27 4.59 -9.12
N GLU A 636 47.11 5.70 -8.37
CA GLU A 636 45.87 6.45 -8.25
C GLU A 636 45.33 6.97 -9.59
N LYS A 637 46.23 7.32 -10.54
CA LYS A 637 45.83 7.84 -11.88
C LYS A 637 45.13 6.76 -12.76
N ARG A 638 45.29 5.50 -12.40
CA ARG A 638 44.71 4.37 -13.10
C ARG A 638 43.42 3.86 -12.48
N ILE A 639 42.98 4.54 -11.40
CA ILE A 639 41.71 4.25 -10.73
C ILE A 639 40.75 5.41 -10.99
N LYS A 640 39.59 5.09 -11.52
CA LYS A 640 38.49 6.06 -11.68
C LYS A 640 37.36 5.66 -10.75
N ILE A 641 36.85 6.60 -9.96
CA ILE A 641 35.61 6.41 -9.19
C ILE A 641 34.50 7.17 -9.90
N SER A 642 33.43 6.48 -10.28
CA SER A 642 32.25 7.12 -10.85
C SER A 642 31.39 7.77 -9.78
N ALA A 643 30.42 8.60 -10.15
CA ALA A 643 29.42 9.09 -9.23
C ALA A 643 28.69 7.92 -8.54
N GLY A 644 28.40 8.05 -7.26
CA GLY A 644 27.66 7.05 -6.49
C GLY A 644 26.21 6.93 -6.99
N GLU A 645 25.73 5.72 -7.12
CA GLU A 645 24.35 5.42 -7.46
C GLU A 645 23.60 5.01 -6.19
N ASN A 646 22.47 5.67 -5.94
CA ASN A 646 21.58 5.28 -4.87
C ASN A 646 20.65 4.16 -5.37
N VAL A 647 20.94 2.95 -4.93
CA VAL A 647 20.22 1.74 -5.31
C VAL A 647 19.85 0.91 -4.09
N ILE A 648 18.91 -0.02 -4.23
CA ILE A 648 18.72 -1.08 -3.24
C ILE A 648 19.63 -2.25 -3.67
N PRO A 649 20.80 -2.43 -3.03
CA PRO A 649 21.72 -3.46 -3.47
C PRO A 649 21.16 -4.87 -3.24
N TYR A 650 21.42 -5.77 -4.17
CA TYR A 650 20.98 -7.18 -4.08
C TYR A 650 21.49 -7.91 -2.81
N ASN A 651 22.61 -7.48 -2.26
CA ASN A 651 23.21 -8.05 -1.04
C ASN A 651 22.80 -7.30 0.24
N GLY A 652 21.95 -6.28 0.15
CA GLY A 652 21.47 -5.48 1.29
C GLY A 652 22.51 -4.56 1.94
N PHE A 653 23.68 -4.37 1.32
CA PHE A 653 24.77 -3.52 1.82
C PHE A 653 25.30 -2.60 0.72
N SER A 654 25.80 -1.43 1.08
CA SER A 654 26.56 -0.61 0.14
C SER A 654 27.83 -1.34 -0.30
N PHE A 655 28.21 -1.22 -1.57
CA PHE A 655 29.40 -1.85 -2.11
C PHE A 655 29.99 -1.08 -3.27
N TYR A 656 31.25 -1.36 -3.59
CA TYR A 656 31.88 -0.92 -4.81
C TYR A 656 31.86 -2.02 -5.84
N LYS A 657 31.24 -1.79 -7.00
CA LYS A 657 31.33 -2.63 -8.16
C LYS A 657 32.60 -2.25 -8.94
N ILE A 658 33.39 -3.26 -9.29
CA ILE A 658 34.71 -3.10 -9.89
C ILE A 658 34.63 -3.51 -11.35
N THR A 659 35.11 -2.64 -12.24
CA THR A 659 35.25 -2.92 -13.67
C THR A 659 36.70 -2.75 -14.07
N TYR A 660 37.28 -3.78 -14.66
CA TYR A 660 38.62 -3.72 -15.24
C TYR A 660 38.53 -3.27 -16.70
N LYS A 661 39.51 -2.49 -17.15
CA LYS A 661 39.67 -2.09 -18.56
C LYS A 661 41.11 -2.39 -19.00
N GLY A 662 41.26 -2.90 -20.22
CA GLY A 662 42.51 -3.40 -20.75
C GLY A 662 42.65 -4.90 -20.45
N GLU A 663 43.37 -5.25 -19.40
CA GLU A 663 43.53 -6.63 -18.95
C GLU A 663 42.69 -7.00 -17.75
N TYR A 664 42.46 -8.31 -17.54
CA TYR A 664 41.72 -8.87 -16.43
C TYR A 664 42.60 -9.76 -15.55
N PRO A 665 42.42 -9.81 -14.24
CA PRO A 665 43.10 -10.76 -13.38
C PRO A 665 42.87 -12.20 -13.81
N GLU A 666 43.92 -13.03 -13.80
CA GLU A 666 43.87 -14.42 -14.26
C GLU A 666 42.80 -15.26 -13.52
N SER A 667 42.57 -14.96 -12.24
CA SER A 667 41.51 -15.61 -11.46
C SER A 667 40.12 -15.36 -12.05
N ILE A 668 39.84 -14.16 -12.57
CA ILE A 668 38.58 -13.78 -13.19
C ILE A 668 38.50 -14.44 -14.59
N LEU A 669 39.58 -14.41 -15.35
CA LEU A 669 39.66 -15.06 -16.67
C LEU A 669 39.40 -16.57 -16.59
N ARG A 670 39.96 -17.24 -15.57
CA ARG A 670 39.66 -18.67 -15.31
C ARG A 670 38.19 -18.93 -15.02
N SER A 671 37.55 -18.05 -14.24
CA SER A 671 36.13 -18.19 -13.97
C SER A 671 35.27 -17.99 -15.21
N TYR A 672 35.62 -17.03 -16.08
CA TYR A 672 34.93 -16.84 -17.36
C TYR A 672 35.13 -18.04 -18.29
N ARG A 673 36.37 -18.57 -18.43
CA ARG A 673 36.63 -19.78 -19.23
C ARG A 673 35.81 -20.98 -18.75
N LYS A 674 35.74 -21.20 -17.42
CA LYS A 674 34.86 -22.23 -16.85
C LYS A 674 33.40 -22.02 -17.20
N LEU A 675 32.93 -20.76 -17.20
CA LEU A 675 31.55 -20.44 -17.54
C LEU A 675 31.25 -20.75 -19.01
N ASP A 676 32.20 -20.41 -19.90
CA ASP A 676 32.11 -20.70 -21.33
C ASP A 676 32.14 -22.21 -21.62
N GLU A 677 33.06 -22.96 -20.99
CA GLU A 677 33.11 -24.43 -21.08
C GLU A 677 31.80 -25.07 -20.65
N TYR A 678 31.20 -24.55 -19.60
CA TYR A 678 29.91 -25.06 -19.09
C TYR A 678 28.75 -24.77 -20.04
N ASN A 679 28.72 -23.55 -20.62
CA ASN A 679 27.71 -23.16 -21.60
C ASN A 679 27.81 -23.98 -22.91
N ASP A 680 29.01 -24.33 -23.31
CA ASP A 680 29.25 -25.17 -24.49
C ASP A 680 28.92 -26.66 -24.21
N GLU A 681 29.10 -27.14 -23.00
CA GLU A 681 28.78 -28.54 -22.62
C GLU A 681 27.30 -28.79 -22.33
N ALA A 682 26.56 -27.77 -21.91
CA ALA A 682 25.16 -27.89 -21.48
C ALA A 682 24.24 -28.48 -22.58
N PRO A 683 24.32 -28.05 -23.86
CA PRO A 683 23.54 -28.63 -24.93
C PRO A 683 23.91 -30.10 -25.19
N ARG A 684 25.22 -30.47 -25.13
CA ARG A 684 25.71 -31.84 -25.35
C ARG A 684 25.25 -32.80 -24.24
N LYS A 685 25.21 -32.37 -22.99
CA LYS A 685 24.71 -33.17 -21.86
C LYS A 685 23.19 -33.37 -21.96
N LYS A 686 22.43 -32.33 -22.34
CA LYS A 686 20.99 -32.43 -22.56
C LYS A 686 20.64 -33.43 -23.65
N TYR A 687 21.36 -33.40 -24.77
CA TYR A 687 21.18 -34.36 -25.86
C TYR A 687 21.51 -35.79 -25.44
N ARG A 688 22.55 -36.01 -24.63
CA ARG A 688 22.89 -37.35 -24.09
C ARG A 688 21.82 -37.89 -23.12
N ILE A 689 21.22 -37.04 -22.32
CA ILE A 689 20.17 -37.44 -21.37
C ILE A 689 18.89 -37.81 -22.13
N GLU A 690 18.49 -37.01 -23.10
CA GLU A 690 17.33 -37.31 -23.97
C GLU A 690 17.50 -38.59 -24.75
N ARG A 691 18.71 -38.84 -25.27
CA ARG A 691 19.04 -40.09 -25.98
C ARG A 691 19.05 -41.33 -25.05
N LYS A 692 19.39 -41.18 -23.76
CA LYS A 692 19.28 -42.25 -22.78
C LYS A 692 17.84 -42.51 -22.36
N LYS A 693 17.00 -41.48 -22.23
CA LYS A 693 15.57 -41.63 -21.96
C LYS A 693 14.83 -42.36 -23.09
N ASN A 694 15.15 -42.01 -24.35
CA ASN A 694 14.52 -42.62 -25.51
C ASN A 694 15.03 -44.06 -25.80
N LYS A 695 16.17 -44.50 -25.22
CA LYS A 695 16.64 -45.89 -25.28
C LYS A 695 16.11 -46.77 -24.12
N GLY A 696 15.48 -46.24 -23.14
CA GLY A 696 14.87 -46.98 -22.02
C GLY A 696 13.37 -47.21 -22.18
N THR A 697 12.79 -46.84 -23.31
CA THR A 697 11.38 -47.01 -23.68
C THR A 697 11.15 -47.92 -24.90
N THR A 698 12.16 -48.72 -25.27
CA THR A 698 12.01 -49.83 -26.27
C THR A 698 12.26 -51.15 -25.60
#